data_7f894a2a69a08d5986398e94b54f3461
#
_entry.id   7f894a2a69a08d5986398e94b54f3461
#
_cell.length_a   1.000
_cell.length_b   1.000
_cell.length_c   1.000
_cell.angle_alpha   90.00
_cell.angle_beta   90.00
_cell.angle_gamma   90.00
#
_symmetry.space_group_name_H-M   'P 1'
#
loop_
_entity.id
_entity.type
_entity.pdbx_description
1 polymer ?
#
loop_
_entity_poly.entity_id
_entity_poly.type
_entity_poly.pdbx_seq_one_letter_code
_entity_poly.pdbx_strand_id
1 'polypeptide(L)'
;TLTITADEFFAAQEFNPDITERIYKKIRSAIPKVFRDYDITVITLGMTIDELIPNRLSQNADKSRLWGDINYDGEPWVKKISTPFNPTHGLQGRHLSLWASHGMYYDQKKACWRWQRPKLFGTTEDLFTQTIVIPYLIPMLEKAGAIVFTPRERDWQTEEIIVDNDGSSRNYYEVTAQGKWQTTPTPGFAWHNGTYTDGENPFEAGSVRMTKTTSSKSRFSLATYQPDFKKAGRYAVYVSYQTLPNSIDDALYTVWHKGERTQFHVNQQMGGSTWVYLGTFDFDAGYSEYNRVTVSNQSDRHGVVTTDAVRFGGGMGNIERFGETSGMPRALEGARYYGQWAGMPYNVYSSKEGNDDYGDDINVRSLMTNLLGGGSCYMPAIEGRKVPIELSLAVHSDAGYAKDGEGLIGSLSICTTKFNDGKLNSGISRMASRDFADALLSNEVLDLKYKYKDWNRRELFDRNYSETRLPEVPSAILETMSHQNFPDMRYGQDPNFRFTLARSIYKTILRYVNDQHGTSFMVAPLAPNSFCVDHVGKETFRLTWDAVDDPQELTSKPTGYIVYTAIGDADFDNGTYIRSKNSYELELEPNMLYHFKVTAVNRGGESFPTEVLSALYNPKAKHTVMVVNGFHRVSSPAIRNTPTEQGFDLDEDPGVTYGPTLGWVGRQINFDRKLMGKEVGGLGDS
;
A
#
# COMPACT_ATOMS: atom_id res chain seq x y z
N THR A 1 -43.05 0.56 -25.03
CA THR A 1 -42.01 0.91 -24.07
C THR A 1 -42.08 2.40 -23.77
N LEU A 2 -41.92 2.77 -22.50
CA LEU A 2 -41.77 4.15 -22.04
C LEU A 2 -40.34 4.34 -21.52
N THR A 3 -39.56 5.17 -22.19
CA THR A 3 -38.20 5.47 -21.77
C THR A 3 -38.17 6.79 -20.99
N ILE A 4 -37.58 6.78 -19.81
CA ILE A 4 -37.38 7.93 -18.94
C ILE A 4 -35.88 8.17 -18.83
N THR A 5 -35.44 9.35 -19.26
CA THR A 5 -34.00 9.73 -19.12
C THR A 5 -33.83 10.63 -17.90
N ALA A 6 -33.03 10.20 -16.96
CA ALA A 6 -32.61 10.98 -15.81
C ALA A 6 -31.22 11.60 -16.06
N ASP A 7 -30.92 12.65 -15.29
CA ASP A 7 -29.60 13.28 -15.33
C ASP A 7 -28.48 12.35 -14.77
N GLU A 8 -27.24 12.77 -14.92
CA GLU A 8 -26.07 11.99 -14.48
C GLU A 8 -25.97 11.85 -12.95
N PHE A 9 -26.53 12.81 -12.18
CA PHE A 9 -26.55 12.72 -10.72
C PHE A 9 -27.43 11.59 -10.23
N PHE A 10 -28.44 11.20 -11.01
CA PHE A 10 -29.27 10.06 -10.69
C PHE A 10 -28.47 8.75 -10.64
N ALA A 11 -27.40 8.64 -11.42
CA ALA A 11 -26.51 7.48 -11.41
C ALA A 11 -25.57 7.43 -10.19
N ALA A 12 -25.43 8.51 -9.44
CA ALA A 12 -24.52 8.59 -8.31
C ALA A 12 -25.03 7.91 -7.02
N GLN A 13 -26.32 7.55 -7.00
CA GLN A 13 -26.90 6.81 -5.87
C GLN A 13 -26.54 5.31 -5.90
N GLU A 14 -26.86 4.62 -4.83
CA GLU A 14 -26.77 3.16 -4.76
C GLU A 14 -27.80 2.49 -5.66
N PHE A 15 -27.38 1.47 -6.42
CA PHE A 15 -28.26 0.58 -7.14
C PHE A 15 -28.12 -0.86 -6.64
N ASN A 16 -29.24 -1.44 -6.27
CA ASN A 16 -29.38 -2.87 -6.00
C ASN A 16 -30.78 -3.30 -6.46
N PRO A 17 -31.10 -4.60 -6.52
CA PRO A 17 -32.41 -5.07 -7.01
C PRO A 17 -33.59 -4.42 -6.30
N ASP A 18 -33.54 -4.26 -4.97
CA ASP A 18 -34.64 -3.70 -4.18
C ASP A 18 -34.84 -2.20 -4.44
N ILE A 19 -33.75 -1.45 -4.56
CA ILE A 19 -33.79 -0.01 -4.87
C ILE A 19 -34.35 0.18 -6.29
N THR A 20 -33.85 -0.58 -7.24
CA THR A 20 -34.28 -0.53 -8.64
C THR A 20 -35.79 -0.83 -8.77
N GLU A 21 -36.26 -1.91 -8.12
CA GLU A 21 -37.66 -2.25 -8.09
C GLU A 21 -38.53 -1.12 -7.48
N ARG A 22 -38.05 -0.52 -6.37
CA ARG A 22 -38.76 0.62 -5.74
C ARG A 22 -38.84 1.84 -6.66
N ILE A 23 -37.78 2.11 -7.43
CA ILE A 23 -37.79 3.20 -8.43
C ILE A 23 -38.87 2.94 -9.47
N TYR A 24 -38.89 1.75 -10.08
CA TYR A 24 -39.92 1.39 -11.06
C TYR A 24 -41.34 1.47 -10.48
N LYS A 25 -41.56 0.98 -9.26
CA LYS A 25 -42.86 1.09 -8.56
C LYS A 25 -43.31 2.54 -8.36
N LYS A 26 -42.39 3.41 -7.91
CA LYS A 26 -42.68 4.84 -7.75
C LYS A 26 -43.05 5.50 -9.08
N ILE A 27 -42.30 5.22 -10.14
CA ILE A 27 -42.56 5.74 -11.47
C ILE A 27 -43.94 5.27 -11.96
N ARG A 28 -44.24 3.97 -11.88
CA ARG A 28 -45.58 3.44 -12.27
C ARG A 28 -46.70 4.12 -11.52
N SER A 29 -46.53 4.45 -10.25
CA SER A 29 -47.56 5.14 -9.47
C SER A 29 -47.74 6.62 -9.86
N ALA A 30 -46.67 7.27 -10.33
CA ALA A 30 -46.65 8.70 -10.65
C ALA A 30 -47.13 9.01 -12.09
N ILE A 31 -46.97 8.08 -13.04
CA ILE A 31 -47.36 8.29 -14.43
C ILE A 31 -48.87 8.15 -14.61
N PRO A 32 -49.49 8.79 -15.66
CA PRO A 32 -50.90 8.62 -15.99
C PRO A 32 -51.27 7.15 -16.20
N LYS A 33 -52.50 6.79 -15.81
CA LYS A 33 -52.97 5.38 -15.84
C LYS A 33 -52.81 4.72 -17.21
N VAL A 34 -52.96 5.46 -18.30
CA VAL A 34 -52.84 4.97 -19.69
C VAL A 34 -51.44 4.43 -20.02
N PHE A 35 -50.38 4.86 -19.28
CA PHE A 35 -49.02 4.42 -19.52
C PHE A 35 -48.55 3.34 -18.54
N ARG A 36 -49.34 2.94 -17.54
CA ARG A 36 -48.91 2.02 -16.49
C ARG A 36 -48.65 0.60 -16.98
N ASP A 37 -49.27 0.21 -18.08
CA ASP A 37 -49.10 -1.11 -18.69
C ASP A 37 -47.95 -1.15 -19.70
N TYR A 38 -47.26 -0.03 -19.92
CA TYR A 38 -46.08 0.01 -20.76
C TYR A 38 -44.84 -0.57 -20.03
N ASP A 39 -43.98 -1.19 -20.81
CA ASP A 39 -42.63 -1.50 -20.29
C ASP A 39 -41.89 -0.18 -20.06
N ILE A 40 -41.44 0.00 -18.82
CA ILE A 40 -40.72 1.21 -18.42
C ILE A 40 -39.26 0.91 -18.36
N THR A 41 -38.44 1.74 -19.02
CA THR A 41 -37.00 1.73 -18.96
C THR A 41 -36.50 3.08 -18.41
N VAL A 42 -35.68 3.07 -17.37
CA VAL A 42 -35.02 4.28 -16.83
C VAL A 42 -33.59 4.28 -17.26
N ILE A 43 -33.13 5.37 -17.89
CA ILE A 43 -31.77 5.53 -18.40
C ILE A 43 -31.12 6.72 -17.72
N THR A 44 -29.87 6.52 -17.27
CA THR A 44 -28.96 7.57 -16.79
C THR A 44 -27.55 7.23 -17.23
N LEU A 45 -26.72 8.21 -17.51
CA LEU A 45 -25.38 8.00 -18.10
C LEU A 45 -25.39 7.17 -19.40
N GLY A 46 -26.51 7.08 -20.10
CA GLY A 46 -26.67 6.25 -21.30
C GLY A 46 -26.81 4.75 -21.02
N MET A 47 -27.02 4.35 -19.79
CA MET A 47 -27.25 2.98 -19.31
C MET A 47 -28.61 2.88 -18.62
N THR A 48 -29.19 1.70 -18.64
CA THR A 48 -30.37 1.42 -17.81
C THR A 48 -29.97 1.34 -16.34
N ILE A 49 -30.89 1.64 -15.42
CA ILE A 49 -30.62 1.51 -13.99
C ILE A 49 -30.37 0.06 -13.56
N ASP A 50 -30.87 -0.91 -14.34
CA ASP A 50 -30.58 -2.34 -14.12
C ASP A 50 -29.11 -2.68 -14.44
N GLU A 51 -28.52 -2.05 -15.47
CA GLU A 51 -27.11 -2.19 -15.80
C GLU A 51 -26.18 -1.54 -14.74
N LEU A 52 -26.70 -0.62 -13.93
CA LEU A 52 -25.95 0.00 -12.83
C LEU A 52 -25.90 -0.87 -11.56
N ILE A 53 -26.68 -1.95 -11.51
CA ILE A 53 -26.57 -2.92 -10.40
C ILE A 53 -25.21 -3.61 -10.49
N PRO A 54 -24.38 -3.56 -9.41
CA PRO A 54 -23.08 -4.25 -9.39
C PRO A 54 -23.23 -5.77 -9.55
N ASN A 55 -22.26 -6.38 -10.23
CA ASN A 55 -22.27 -7.82 -10.47
C ASN A 55 -22.48 -8.65 -9.20
N ARG A 56 -21.85 -8.26 -8.08
CA ARG A 56 -21.98 -8.94 -6.78
C ARG A 56 -23.39 -8.98 -6.21
N LEU A 57 -24.29 -8.10 -6.71
CA LEU A 57 -25.69 -8.01 -6.28
C LEU A 57 -26.67 -8.48 -7.37
N SER A 58 -26.18 -8.73 -8.58
CA SER A 58 -26.99 -9.17 -9.70
C SER A 58 -27.21 -10.67 -9.69
N GLN A 59 -28.44 -11.12 -9.97
CA GLN A 59 -28.73 -12.53 -10.20
C GLN A 59 -28.09 -13.09 -11.49
N ASN A 60 -27.87 -12.19 -12.46
CA ASN A 60 -27.25 -12.50 -13.75
C ASN A 60 -26.01 -11.61 -13.90
N ALA A 61 -24.86 -12.10 -13.43
CA ALA A 61 -23.61 -11.36 -13.55
C ALA A 61 -23.23 -11.09 -15.02
N ASP A 62 -22.90 -9.86 -15.32
CA ASP A 62 -22.39 -9.45 -16.63
C ASP A 62 -20.94 -9.92 -16.79
N LYS A 63 -20.75 -10.94 -17.61
CA LYS A 63 -19.43 -11.55 -17.85
C LYS A 63 -18.43 -10.59 -18.48
N SER A 64 -18.88 -9.54 -19.17
CA SER A 64 -17.97 -8.54 -19.75
C SER A 64 -17.21 -7.71 -18.70
N ARG A 65 -17.64 -7.76 -17.44
CA ARG A 65 -16.99 -7.08 -16.30
C ARG A 65 -16.00 -7.96 -15.54
N LEU A 66 -15.86 -9.22 -15.92
CA LEU A 66 -15.00 -10.21 -15.25
C LEU A 66 -13.79 -10.52 -16.11
N TRP A 67 -12.67 -10.92 -15.47
CA TRP A 67 -11.46 -11.33 -16.17
C TRP A 67 -11.70 -12.55 -17.09
N GLY A 68 -12.67 -13.43 -16.77
CA GLY A 68 -12.91 -14.64 -17.55
C GLY A 68 -11.68 -15.57 -17.53
N ASP A 69 -11.12 -15.81 -18.71
CA ASP A 69 -9.90 -16.62 -18.87
C ASP A 69 -8.60 -15.84 -18.66
N ILE A 70 -8.67 -14.51 -18.41
CA ILE A 70 -7.49 -13.68 -18.16
C ILE A 70 -7.05 -13.90 -16.72
N ASN A 71 -5.98 -14.66 -16.52
CA ASN A 71 -5.37 -14.92 -15.23
C ASN A 71 -3.86 -15.07 -15.39
N TYR A 72 -3.09 -14.38 -14.53
CA TYR A 72 -1.66 -14.61 -14.41
C TYR A 72 -1.41 -15.73 -13.39
N ASP A 73 -0.79 -16.82 -13.82
CA ASP A 73 -0.47 -18.01 -13.02
C ASP A 73 1.04 -18.30 -12.95
N GLY A 74 1.88 -17.37 -13.44
CA GLY A 74 3.34 -17.46 -13.35
C GLY A 74 3.89 -17.11 -11.96
N GLU A 75 5.23 -17.16 -11.83
CA GLU A 75 5.90 -16.72 -10.60
C GLU A 75 5.68 -15.20 -10.39
N PRO A 76 5.35 -14.79 -9.15
CA PRO A 76 5.13 -13.38 -8.85
C PRO A 76 6.40 -12.55 -8.99
N TRP A 77 6.26 -11.24 -9.15
CA TRP A 77 7.39 -10.31 -9.26
C TRP A 77 8.38 -10.45 -8.10
N VAL A 78 7.87 -10.49 -6.88
CA VAL A 78 8.66 -10.73 -5.66
C VAL A 78 7.96 -11.76 -4.79
N LYS A 79 8.71 -12.76 -4.31
CA LYS A 79 8.21 -13.81 -3.43
C LYS A 79 9.16 -14.02 -2.26
N LYS A 80 8.73 -13.67 -1.05
CA LYS A 80 9.46 -14.02 0.17
C LYS A 80 9.42 -15.54 0.34
N ILE A 81 10.59 -16.21 0.34
CA ILE A 81 10.70 -17.66 0.51
C ILE A 81 11.07 -18.08 1.93
N SER A 82 11.66 -17.17 2.72
CA SER A 82 11.89 -17.36 4.17
C SER A 82 10.62 -17.04 4.94
N THR A 83 9.63 -17.91 4.85
CA THR A 83 8.37 -17.77 5.60
C THR A 83 7.88 -19.14 6.03
N PRO A 84 7.46 -19.33 7.29
CA PRO A 84 6.97 -20.61 7.78
C PRO A 84 5.52 -20.88 7.36
N PHE A 85 4.84 -19.89 6.75
CA PHE A 85 3.45 -20.00 6.36
C PHE A 85 3.16 -19.20 5.08
N ASN A 86 2.37 -19.78 4.18
CA ASN A 86 1.90 -19.13 2.95
C ASN A 86 0.38 -19.14 2.88
N PRO A 87 -0.27 -17.99 2.70
CA PRO A 87 -1.71 -17.94 2.49
C PRO A 87 -2.08 -18.56 1.15
N THR A 88 -3.17 -19.34 1.12
CA THR A 88 -3.65 -20.01 -0.11
C THR A 88 -5.04 -19.55 -0.55
N HIS A 89 -5.71 -18.75 0.28
CA HIS A 89 -7.05 -18.20 0.07
C HIS A 89 -7.07 -16.68 0.37
N GLY A 90 -5.92 -16.04 0.20
CA GLY A 90 -5.75 -14.59 0.30
C GLY A 90 -5.62 -13.94 -1.07
N LEU A 91 -4.55 -13.18 -1.22
CA LEU A 91 -4.15 -12.48 -2.45
C LEU A 91 -2.81 -12.98 -2.99
N GLN A 92 -2.48 -14.23 -2.73
CA GLN A 92 -1.17 -14.79 -3.08
C GLN A 92 -0.86 -14.63 -4.57
N GLY A 93 0.29 -13.98 -4.86
CA GLY A 93 0.74 -13.74 -6.22
C GLY A 93 -0.04 -12.68 -7.00
N ARG A 94 -1.00 -11.99 -6.37
CA ARG A 94 -1.73 -10.88 -6.99
C ARG A 94 -0.93 -9.59 -6.92
N HIS A 95 -0.90 -8.83 -8.02
CA HIS A 95 -0.17 -7.59 -8.15
C HIS A 95 -1.14 -6.42 -8.18
N LEU A 96 -0.97 -5.51 -7.26
CA LEU A 96 -1.86 -4.37 -7.06
C LEU A 96 -1.05 -3.08 -7.15
N SER A 97 -1.67 -2.02 -7.69
CA SER A 97 -1.12 -0.67 -7.65
C SER A 97 -2.00 0.19 -6.78
N LEU A 98 -1.45 0.77 -5.72
CA LEU A 98 -2.22 1.68 -4.90
C LEU A 98 -1.35 2.78 -4.28
N TRP A 99 -1.98 3.91 -3.98
CA TRP A 99 -1.29 5.07 -3.45
C TRP A 99 -2.17 5.89 -2.51
N ALA A 100 -1.51 6.60 -1.61
CA ALA A 100 -2.09 7.66 -0.82
C ALA A 100 -2.10 8.95 -1.66
N SER A 101 -3.21 9.60 -1.76
CA SER A 101 -3.50 10.84 -2.51
C SER A 101 -2.32 11.46 -3.30
N HIS A 102 -1.72 12.50 -2.79
CA HIS A 102 -0.67 13.28 -3.41
C HIS A 102 0.40 13.68 -2.39
N GLY A 103 1.39 14.45 -2.81
CA GLY A 103 2.48 14.95 -1.96
C GLY A 103 2.90 16.35 -2.35
N MET A 104 3.97 16.83 -1.73
CA MET A 104 4.53 18.16 -2.03
C MET A 104 4.98 18.22 -3.50
N TYR A 105 4.70 19.35 -4.15
CA TYR A 105 5.06 19.61 -5.53
C TYR A 105 5.66 21.01 -5.71
N TYR A 106 6.35 21.22 -6.82
CA TYR A 106 6.82 22.54 -7.21
C TYR A 106 5.75 23.27 -8.00
N ASP A 107 5.29 24.40 -7.49
CA ASP A 107 4.31 25.27 -8.15
C ASP A 107 5.06 26.28 -9.04
N GLN A 108 5.07 26.04 -10.36
CA GLN A 108 5.76 26.92 -11.32
C GLN A 108 5.24 28.36 -11.29
N LYS A 109 3.94 28.55 -11.02
CA LYS A 109 3.32 29.89 -10.99
C LYS A 109 3.76 30.70 -9.77
N LYS A 110 4.02 30.00 -8.65
CA LYS A 110 4.46 30.64 -7.40
C LYS A 110 5.96 30.52 -7.17
N ALA A 111 6.66 29.78 -8.03
CA ALA A 111 8.08 29.49 -7.94
C ALA A 111 8.49 28.97 -6.55
N CYS A 112 7.76 27.98 -6.02
CA CYS A 112 8.06 27.41 -4.72
C CYS A 112 7.50 25.98 -4.57
N TRP A 113 8.13 25.20 -3.68
CA TRP A 113 7.62 23.93 -3.22
C TRP A 113 6.46 24.14 -2.24
N ARG A 114 5.38 23.36 -2.39
CA ARG A 114 4.22 23.45 -1.52
C ARG A 114 3.40 22.15 -1.48
N TRP A 115 2.57 22.02 -0.46
CA TRP A 115 1.54 20.99 -0.41
C TRP A 115 0.47 21.24 -1.47
N GLN A 116 -0.15 20.18 -1.99
CA GLN A 116 -1.27 20.33 -2.94
C GLN A 116 -2.53 20.84 -2.25
N ARG A 117 -2.71 20.50 -0.99
CA ARG A 117 -3.86 20.92 -0.18
C ARG A 117 -3.45 21.80 0.99
N PRO A 118 -4.31 22.71 1.42
CA PRO A 118 -4.04 23.58 2.57
C PRO A 118 -4.01 22.77 3.88
N LYS A 119 -3.40 23.38 4.89
CA LYS A 119 -3.31 22.83 6.25
C LYS A 119 -4.60 23.05 6.98
N LEU A 120 -5.18 22.00 7.56
CA LEU A 120 -6.34 22.07 8.40
C LEU A 120 -6.31 20.94 9.44
N PHE A 121 -6.79 21.20 10.66
CA PHE A 121 -6.80 20.23 11.76
C PHE A 121 -5.43 19.58 12.05
N GLY A 122 -4.36 20.37 11.95
CA GLY A 122 -2.98 19.94 12.21
C GLY A 122 -2.35 19.09 11.10
N THR A 123 -3.04 18.86 10.00
CA THR A 123 -2.55 18.03 8.89
C THR A 123 -2.93 18.64 7.52
N THR A 124 -2.66 17.94 6.47
CA THR A 124 -3.18 18.15 5.10
C THR A 124 -3.53 16.80 4.51
N GLU A 125 -4.38 16.74 3.50
CA GLU A 125 -4.69 15.50 2.78
C GLU A 125 -3.43 14.77 2.33
N ASP A 126 -2.42 15.51 1.82
CA ASP A 126 -1.13 15.00 1.35
C ASP A 126 -0.40 14.11 2.39
N LEU A 127 -0.60 14.37 3.66
CA LEU A 127 -0.03 13.59 4.76
C LEU A 127 -1.03 12.60 5.38
N PHE A 128 -2.28 13.01 5.50
CA PHE A 128 -3.31 12.27 6.22
C PHE A 128 -3.54 10.89 5.61
N THR A 129 -3.71 10.81 4.28
CA THR A 129 -3.99 9.54 3.59
C THR A 129 -2.83 8.56 3.68
N GLN A 130 -1.58 9.03 3.77
CA GLN A 130 -0.42 8.18 4.01
C GLN A 130 -0.52 7.43 5.35
N THR A 131 -1.11 8.05 6.37
CA THR A 131 -1.25 7.43 7.70
C THR A 131 -2.27 6.27 7.74
N ILE A 132 -3.02 6.09 6.68
CA ILE A 132 -3.93 4.95 6.47
C ILE A 132 -3.28 3.91 5.57
N VAL A 133 -2.74 4.35 4.43
CA VAL A 133 -2.25 3.47 3.36
C VAL A 133 -0.95 2.77 3.74
N ILE A 134 0.05 3.52 4.19
CA ILE A 134 1.40 2.99 4.42
C ILE A 134 1.46 2.05 5.64
N PRO A 135 0.95 2.43 6.83
CA PRO A 135 1.11 1.59 8.02
C PRO A 135 0.07 0.48 8.15
N TYR A 136 -1.08 0.60 7.47
CA TYR A 136 -2.18 -0.35 7.65
C TYR A 136 -2.56 -1.08 6.36
N LEU A 137 -2.97 -0.36 5.31
CA LEU A 137 -3.56 -0.98 4.12
C LEU A 137 -2.56 -1.83 3.34
N ILE A 138 -1.40 -1.28 2.99
CA ILE A 138 -0.36 -2.02 2.26
C ILE A 138 0.09 -3.26 3.04
N PRO A 139 0.44 -3.17 4.35
CA PRO A 139 0.79 -4.34 5.14
C PRO A 139 -0.30 -5.41 5.21
N MET A 140 -1.59 -5.03 5.28
CA MET A 140 -2.69 -6.00 5.27
C MET A 140 -2.76 -6.77 3.95
N LEU A 141 -2.60 -6.08 2.83
CA LEU A 141 -2.60 -6.69 1.50
C LEU A 141 -1.39 -7.62 1.29
N GLU A 142 -0.19 -7.17 1.69
CA GLU A 142 1.03 -7.96 1.59
C GLU A 142 1.02 -9.19 2.52
N LYS A 143 0.47 -9.06 3.72
CA LYS A 143 0.27 -10.19 4.65
C LYS A 143 -0.79 -11.19 4.18
N ALA A 144 -1.66 -10.78 3.26
CA ALA A 144 -2.56 -11.67 2.53
C ALA A 144 -1.92 -12.27 1.26
N GLY A 145 -0.66 -11.92 0.95
CA GLY A 145 0.12 -12.48 -0.15
C GLY A 145 0.18 -11.62 -1.42
N ALA A 146 -0.38 -10.40 -1.41
CA ALA A 146 -0.28 -9.49 -2.55
C ALA A 146 1.14 -8.92 -2.71
N ILE A 147 1.50 -8.56 -3.94
CA ILE A 147 2.62 -7.72 -4.27
C ILE A 147 2.08 -6.32 -4.56
N VAL A 148 2.43 -5.36 -3.72
CA VAL A 148 1.87 -4.01 -3.81
C VAL A 148 2.93 -3.06 -4.38
N PHE A 149 2.62 -2.50 -5.55
CA PHE A 149 3.34 -1.38 -6.13
C PHE A 149 2.70 -0.07 -5.67
N THR A 150 3.53 0.91 -5.32
CA THR A 150 3.09 2.28 -5.11
C THR A 150 3.94 3.24 -5.94
N PRO A 151 3.33 4.16 -6.72
CA PRO A 151 4.05 5.14 -7.52
C PRO A 151 4.63 6.30 -6.72
N ARG A 152 4.76 6.12 -5.42
CA ARG A 152 5.38 7.06 -4.46
C ARG A 152 6.32 6.30 -3.53
N GLU A 153 7.28 7.01 -2.93
CA GLU A 153 8.12 6.41 -1.88
C GLU A 153 7.27 5.98 -0.69
N ARG A 154 7.44 4.74 -0.26
CA ARG A 154 6.70 4.16 0.88
C ARG A 154 7.47 4.16 2.20
N ASP A 155 8.79 4.37 2.15
CA ASP A 155 9.64 4.39 3.34
C ASP A 155 9.80 5.82 3.87
N TRP A 156 9.43 6.00 5.13
CA TRP A 156 9.57 7.28 5.81
C TRP A 156 10.98 7.53 6.38
N GLN A 157 11.90 6.56 6.22
CA GLN A 157 13.29 6.72 6.60
C GLN A 157 13.94 7.85 5.79
N THR A 158 14.48 8.86 6.49
CA THR A 158 15.14 10.01 5.87
C THR A 158 16.57 9.73 5.43
N GLU A 159 17.22 8.75 6.04
CA GLU A 159 18.52 8.27 5.59
C GLU A 159 18.36 7.37 4.37
N GLU A 160 19.31 7.44 3.46
CA GLU A 160 19.39 6.60 2.28
C GLU A 160 20.83 6.17 2.04
N ILE A 161 21.02 4.89 1.77
CA ILE A 161 22.31 4.36 1.36
C ILE A 161 22.11 3.57 0.07
N ILE A 162 22.88 3.87 -0.95
CA ILE A 162 22.89 3.13 -2.20
C ILE A 162 24.23 2.46 -2.38
N VAL A 163 24.19 1.17 -2.66
CA VAL A 163 25.35 0.40 -3.09
C VAL A 163 25.13 0.03 -4.54
N ASP A 164 26.03 0.53 -5.38
CA ASP A 164 25.96 0.42 -6.83
C ASP A 164 27.12 -0.45 -7.34
N ASN A 165 26.88 -1.25 -8.37
CA ASN A 165 27.94 -2.07 -8.98
C ASN A 165 29.03 -1.21 -9.65
N ASP A 166 28.73 0.01 -10.05
CA ASP A 166 29.68 0.99 -10.59
C ASP A 166 30.37 1.82 -9.50
N GLY A 167 30.05 1.57 -8.24
CA GLY A 167 30.53 2.29 -7.09
C GLY A 167 31.83 1.74 -6.49
N SER A 168 31.99 1.87 -5.18
CA SER A 168 33.17 1.44 -4.45
C SER A 168 33.29 -0.08 -4.36
N SER A 169 34.46 -0.64 -4.72
CA SER A 169 34.78 -2.06 -4.55
C SER A 169 34.82 -2.54 -3.09
N ARG A 170 34.80 -1.64 -2.11
CA ARG A 170 34.59 -1.97 -0.70
C ARG A 170 33.13 -2.35 -0.44
N ASN A 171 32.20 -1.68 -1.10
CA ASN A 171 30.77 -1.84 -0.85
C ASN A 171 30.12 -2.85 -1.80
N TYR A 172 30.61 -2.92 -3.05
CA TYR A 172 30.19 -3.91 -4.03
C TYR A 172 31.35 -4.83 -4.42
N TYR A 173 31.13 -6.13 -4.36
CA TYR A 173 32.11 -7.12 -4.83
C TYR A 173 31.44 -8.41 -5.29
N GLU A 174 32.18 -9.12 -6.18
CA GLU A 174 31.73 -10.37 -6.80
C GLU A 174 32.62 -11.54 -6.36
N VAL A 175 31.97 -12.66 -6.04
CA VAL A 175 32.64 -13.94 -5.81
C VAL A 175 32.23 -14.88 -6.94
N THR A 176 33.21 -15.38 -7.70
CA THR A 176 32.98 -16.27 -8.83
C THR A 176 33.42 -17.69 -8.50
N ALA A 177 32.49 -18.64 -8.47
CA ALA A 177 32.77 -20.06 -8.38
C ALA A 177 32.30 -20.82 -9.63
N GLN A 178 31.09 -20.57 -10.09
CA GLN A 178 30.58 -21.08 -11.36
C GLN A 178 29.66 -20.02 -12.01
N GLY A 179 30.00 -19.62 -13.23
CA GLY A 179 29.41 -18.48 -13.92
C GLY A 179 30.16 -17.17 -13.58
N LYS A 180 30.76 -16.57 -14.62
CA LYS A 180 31.48 -15.28 -14.48
C LYS A 180 30.51 -14.13 -14.65
N TRP A 181 30.56 -13.15 -13.76
CA TRP A 181 29.86 -11.88 -13.93
C TRP A 181 30.43 -11.09 -15.09
N GLN A 182 29.57 -10.49 -15.87
CA GLN A 182 29.89 -9.69 -17.05
C GLN A 182 29.00 -8.45 -17.06
N THR A 183 29.49 -7.35 -17.64
CA THR A 183 28.66 -6.17 -17.89
C THR A 183 27.72 -6.45 -19.07
N THR A 184 26.46 -6.07 -18.94
CA THR A 184 25.48 -6.15 -20.03
C THR A 184 25.67 -4.99 -21.00
N PRO A 185 25.14 -5.08 -22.23
CA PRO A 185 25.13 -3.95 -23.15
C PRO A 185 24.06 -2.90 -22.82
N THR A 186 23.16 -3.19 -21.87
CA THR A 186 22.08 -2.29 -21.46
C THR A 186 22.55 -1.36 -20.35
N PRO A 187 22.10 -0.09 -20.31
CA PRO A 187 22.42 0.84 -19.23
C PRO A 187 21.76 0.40 -17.92
N GLY A 188 22.30 0.89 -16.81
CA GLY A 188 21.83 0.66 -15.47
C GLY A 188 21.77 1.94 -14.65
N PHE A 189 21.55 1.77 -13.36
CA PHE A 189 21.59 2.85 -12.39
C PHE A 189 23.01 3.36 -12.22
N ALA A 190 23.17 4.68 -12.08
CA ALA A 190 24.39 5.28 -11.54
C ALA A 190 24.02 6.36 -10.53
N TRP A 191 24.59 6.23 -9.36
CA TRP A 191 24.45 7.26 -8.33
C TRP A 191 25.50 8.35 -8.52
N HIS A 192 25.09 9.62 -8.40
CA HIS A 192 26.02 10.72 -8.27
C HIS A 192 25.68 11.56 -7.02
N ASN A 193 26.67 12.28 -6.52
CA ASN A 193 26.48 13.15 -5.38
C ASN A 193 25.81 14.46 -5.84
N GLY A 194 24.73 14.85 -5.19
CA GLY A 194 23.96 16.05 -5.50
C GLY A 194 22.54 15.78 -5.91
N THR A 195 21.98 16.68 -6.69
CA THR A 195 20.59 16.66 -7.16
C THR A 195 20.52 16.19 -8.60
N TYR A 196 19.39 15.65 -9.00
CA TYR A 196 19.07 15.27 -10.38
C TYR A 196 18.22 16.37 -11.00
N THR A 197 18.65 16.87 -12.14
CA THR A 197 17.91 17.89 -12.90
C THR A 197 16.74 17.26 -13.65
N ASP A 198 15.78 18.10 -14.06
CA ASP A 198 14.63 17.62 -14.83
C ASP A 198 15.06 16.93 -16.13
N GLY A 199 14.53 15.76 -16.40
CA GLY A 199 14.89 14.95 -17.56
C GLY A 199 16.07 13.99 -17.35
N GLU A 200 16.81 14.12 -16.27
CA GLU A 200 17.91 13.21 -15.94
C GLU A 200 17.37 11.90 -15.38
N ASN A 201 17.73 10.78 -16.03
CA ASN A 201 17.29 9.45 -15.61
C ASN A 201 18.48 8.69 -14.98
N PRO A 202 18.42 8.40 -13.67
CA PRO A 202 19.51 7.70 -12.98
C PRO A 202 19.75 6.27 -13.49
N PHE A 203 18.77 5.65 -14.16
CA PHE A 203 18.88 4.27 -14.71
C PHE A 203 19.43 4.21 -16.14
N GLU A 204 19.89 5.33 -16.70
CA GLU A 204 20.51 5.40 -18.04
C GLU A 204 22.01 5.71 -17.99
N ALA A 205 22.57 5.95 -16.81
CA ALA A 205 23.93 6.45 -16.64
C ALA A 205 24.95 5.38 -16.20
N GLY A 206 24.50 4.25 -15.66
CA GLY A 206 25.35 3.18 -15.13
C GLY A 206 25.41 1.93 -15.98
N SER A 207 25.97 0.86 -15.38
CA SER A 207 26.09 -0.45 -15.99
C SER A 207 25.36 -1.51 -15.18
N VAL A 208 25.01 -2.63 -15.80
CA VAL A 208 24.35 -3.77 -15.15
C VAL A 208 25.24 -5.00 -15.27
N ARG A 209 25.31 -5.79 -14.21
CA ARG A 209 26.03 -7.05 -14.16
C ARG A 209 25.13 -8.23 -14.47
N MET A 210 25.67 -9.23 -15.16
CA MET A 210 24.95 -10.43 -15.59
C MET A 210 25.83 -11.67 -15.40
N THR A 211 25.21 -12.79 -15.04
CA THR A 211 25.85 -14.11 -15.05
C THR A 211 24.87 -15.21 -15.44
N LYS A 212 25.37 -16.31 -15.99
CA LYS A 212 24.56 -17.51 -16.28
C LYS A 212 24.22 -18.24 -14.99
N THR A 213 23.03 -18.84 -14.94
CA THR A 213 22.58 -19.67 -13.83
C THR A 213 23.38 -20.96 -13.70
N THR A 214 23.38 -21.53 -12.49
CA THR A 214 23.88 -22.84 -12.17
C THR A 214 22.96 -23.56 -11.19
N SER A 215 22.72 -24.86 -11.41
CA SER A 215 21.97 -25.72 -10.47
C SER A 215 22.84 -26.22 -9.30
N SER A 216 24.13 -25.93 -9.30
CA SER A 216 25.03 -26.35 -8.24
C SER A 216 24.72 -25.65 -6.92
N LYS A 217 24.38 -26.40 -5.88
CA LYS A 217 24.12 -25.89 -4.52
C LYS A 217 25.39 -25.53 -3.72
N SER A 218 26.56 -25.91 -4.21
CA SER A 218 27.85 -25.71 -3.52
C SER A 218 28.83 -24.86 -4.32
N ARG A 219 28.59 -24.64 -5.62
CA ARG A 219 29.45 -23.86 -6.50
C ARG A 219 28.62 -22.90 -7.30
N PHE A 220 28.34 -21.74 -6.72
CA PHE A 220 27.59 -20.65 -7.34
C PHE A 220 28.34 -19.32 -7.16
N SER A 221 28.03 -18.37 -8.00
CA SER A 221 28.59 -17.02 -7.94
C SER A 221 27.67 -16.07 -7.22
N LEU A 222 28.25 -15.11 -6.50
CA LEU A 222 27.54 -14.10 -5.72
C LEU A 222 27.96 -12.69 -6.15
N ALA A 223 27.01 -11.78 -6.22
CA ALA A 223 27.23 -10.35 -6.13
C ALA A 223 26.80 -9.88 -4.73
N THR A 224 27.61 -9.09 -4.06
CA THR A 224 27.37 -8.64 -2.69
C THR A 224 27.33 -7.12 -2.64
N TYR A 225 26.28 -6.61 -2.02
CA TYR A 225 26.03 -5.20 -1.74
C TYR A 225 26.06 -4.97 -0.23
N GLN A 226 27.12 -4.35 0.26
CA GLN A 226 27.37 -4.14 1.69
C GLN A 226 27.40 -2.65 2.02
N PRO A 227 26.31 -2.10 2.59
CA PRO A 227 26.23 -0.69 2.94
C PRO A 227 27.07 -0.32 4.15
N ASP A 228 27.34 0.98 4.30
CA ASP A 228 27.93 1.58 5.50
C ASP A 228 26.89 2.52 6.11
N PHE A 229 26.10 2.04 7.06
CA PHE A 229 25.00 2.77 7.66
C PHE A 229 25.51 3.86 8.60
N LYS A 230 25.09 5.09 8.41
CA LYS A 230 25.42 6.20 9.32
C LYS A 230 24.72 6.08 10.66
N LYS A 231 23.50 5.53 10.66
CA LYS A 231 22.66 5.36 11.84
C LYS A 231 22.01 3.99 11.83
N ALA A 232 21.92 3.37 13.01
CA ALA A 232 21.07 2.20 13.19
C ALA A 232 19.59 2.62 13.00
N GLY A 233 18.79 1.72 12.45
CA GLY A 233 17.38 1.99 12.23
C GLY A 233 16.71 1.01 11.28
N ARG A 234 15.47 1.32 10.97
CA ARG A 234 14.64 0.53 10.09
C ARG A 234 14.64 1.14 8.68
N TYR A 235 14.98 0.33 7.69
CA TYR A 235 15.15 0.74 6.30
C TYR A 235 14.43 -0.21 5.36
N ALA A 236 13.68 0.33 4.40
CA ALA A 236 13.21 -0.44 3.26
C ALA A 236 14.38 -0.82 2.36
N VAL A 237 14.35 -2.02 1.82
CA VAL A 237 15.35 -2.54 0.87
C VAL A 237 14.74 -2.62 -0.50
N TYR A 238 15.37 -1.95 -1.45
CA TYR A 238 15.03 -1.97 -2.87
C TYR A 238 16.19 -2.49 -3.68
N VAL A 239 15.90 -3.27 -4.70
CA VAL A 239 16.90 -3.78 -5.64
C VAL A 239 16.58 -3.30 -7.05
N SER A 240 17.61 -3.21 -7.90
CA SER A 240 17.45 -2.98 -9.32
C SER A 240 18.16 -4.05 -10.16
N TYR A 241 17.64 -4.29 -11.34
CA TYR A 241 18.16 -5.25 -12.33
C TYR A 241 17.63 -4.91 -13.72
N GLN A 242 18.12 -5.58 -14.74
CA GLN A 242 17.58 -5.50 -16.09
C GLN A 242 16.81 -6.77 -16.47
N THR A 243 15.67 -6.60 -17.11
CA THR A 243 14.93 -7.69 -17.75
C THR A 243 15.54 -7.96 -19.12
N LEU A 244 16.11 -9.15 -19.31
CA LEU A 244 16.65 -9.63 -20.58
C LEU A 244 15.78 -10.77 -21.13
N PRO A 245 15.86 -11.08 -22.44
CA PRO A 245 15.03 -12.14 -23.03
C PRO A 245 15.20 -13.52 -22.39
N ASN A 246 16.34 -13.78 -21.77
CA ASN A 246 16.69 -15.03 -21.09
C ASN A 246 16.82 -14.88 -19.56
N SER A 247 16.26 -13.84 -18.99
CA SER A 247 16.16 -13.69 -17.52
C SER A 247 15.31 -14.80 -16.90
N ILE A 248 15.70 -15.24 -15.70
CA ILE A 248 14.96 -16.26 -14.94
C ILE A 248 13.85 -15.63 -14.09
N ASP A 249 12.92 -16.46 -13.63
CA ASP A 249 11.76 -16.07 -12.81
C ASP A 249 11.95 -16.30 -11.30
N ASP A 250 13.14 -16.76 -10.86
CA ASP A 250 13.46 -17.13 -9.48
C ASP A 250 14.84 -16.66 -9.01
N ALA A 251 15.30 -15.49 -9.46
CA ALA A 251 16.59 -14.95 -9.03
C ALA A 251 16.65 -14.81 -7.50
N LEU A 252 17.66 -15.46 -6.87
CA LEU A 252 17.76 -15.55 -5.42
C LEU A 252 18.47 -14.34 -4.81
N TYR A 253 17.72 -13.56 -4.06
CA TYR A 253 18.20 -12.46 -3.24
C TYR A 253 18.17 -12.85 -1.77
N THR A 254 19.22 -12.51 -1.03
CA THR A 254 19.27 -12.68 0.43
C THR A 254 19.60 -11.34 1.08
N VAL A 255 18.69 -10.87 1.94
CA VAL A 255 18.90 -9.70 2.79
C VAL A 255 19.42 -10.17 4.14
N TRP A 256 20.61 -9.71 4.52
CA TRP A 256 21.19 -9.90 5.84
C TRP A 256 20.93 -8.63 6.66
N HIS A 257 20.28 -8.77 7.81
CA HIS A 257 19.82 -7.65 8.64
C HIS A 257 20.07 -7.98 10.11
N LYS A 258 21.01 -7.27 10.72
CA LYS A 258 21.45 -7.51 12.11
C LYS A 258 21.75 -9.00 12.43
N GLY A 259 22.38 -9.69 11.48
CA GLY A 259 22.74 -11.11 11.61
C GLY A 259 21.66 -12.11 11.13
N GLU A 260 20.42 -11.71 11.09
CA GLU A 260 19.34 -12.52 10.51
C GLU A 260 19.37 -12.47 8.97
N ARG A 261 18.71 -13.42 8.33
CA ARG A 261 18.65 -13.48 6.86
C ARG A 261 17.25 -13.77 6.36
N THR A 262 16.81 -12.98 5.40
CA THR A 262 15.55 -13.18 4.72
C THR A 262 15.78 -13.34 3.22
N GLN A 263 15.18 -14.36 2.62
CA GLN A 263 15.41 -14.72 1.22
C GLN A 263 14.17 -14.45 0.38
N PHE A 264 14.43 -14.04 -0.87
CA PHE A 264 13.42 -13.73 -1.87
C PHE A 264 13.78 -14.34 -3.21
N HIS A 265 12.78 -14.82 -3.92
CA HIS A 265 12.84 -14.98 -5.37
C HIS A 265 12.30 -13.71 -6.03
N VAL A 266 13.05 -13.20 -6.99
CA VAL A 266 12.64 -12.06 -7.82
C VAL A 266 12.52 -12.54 -9.27
N ASN A 267 11.33 -12.35 -9.84
CA ASN A 267 11.08 -12.67 -11.23
C ASN A 267 11.66 -11.57 -12.11
N GLN A 268 12.83 -11.82 -12.70
CA GLN A 268 13.54 -10.87 -13.54
C GLN A 268 13.04 -10.82 -14.99
N GLN A 269 12.02 -11.62 -15.34
CA GLN A 269 11.37 -11.56 -16.64
C GLN A 269 10.44 -10.35 -16.79
N MET A 270 10.25 -9.59 -15.71
CA MET A 270 9.42 -8.39 -15.61
C MET A 270 10.04 -7.33 -14.70
N GLY A 271 9.60 -6.08 -14.82
CA GLY A 271 9.83 -5.01 -13.84
C GLY A 271 11.27 -4.50 -13.71
N GLY A 272 12.15 -4.75 -14.67
CA GLY A 272 13.51 -4.22 -14.66
C GLY A 272 13.61 -2.70 -14.82
N SER A 273 14.82 -2.14 -14.63
CA SER A 273 15.13 -0.71 -14.73
C SER A 273 14.37 0.20 -13.77
N THR A 274 14.12 -0.29 -12.55
CA THR A 274 13.45 0.49 -11.49
C THR A 274 13.79 -0.07 -10.11
N TRP A 275 13.36 0.65 -9.08
CA TRP A 275 13.46 0.17 -7.70
C TRP A 275 12.37 -0.84 -7.39
N VAL A 276 12.78 -2.06 -7.02
CA VAL A 276 11.89 -3.17 -6.64
C VAL A 276 11.99 -3.42 -5.15
N TYR A 277 10.89 -3.21 -4.43
CA TYR A 277 10.83 -3.38 -2.98
C TYR A 277 10.86 -4.86 -2.59
N LEU A 278 11.76 -5.21 -1.66
CA LEU A 278 11.84 -6.55 -1.07
C LEU A 278 11.19 -6.64 0.32
N GLY A 279 11.43 -5.65 1.16
CA GLY A 279 10.97 -5.64 2.55
C GLY A 279 11.60 -4.50 3.34
N THR A 280 11.18 -4.34 4.59
CA THR A 280 11.73 -3.35 5.53
C THR A 280 12.32 -4.07 6.73
N PHE A 281 13.60 -3.80 7.06
CA PHE A 281 14.39 -4.51 8.04
C PHE A 281 15.14 -3.56 8.95
N ASP A 282 15.55 -4.06 10.12
CA ASP A 282 16.41 -3.33 11.05
C ASP A 282 17.89 -3.56 10.73
N PHE A 283 18.68 -2.49 10.73
CA PHE A 283 20.11 -2.52 10.48
C PHE A 283 20.88 -1.76 11.56
N ASP A 284 22.08 -2.26 11.91
CA ASP A 284 23.02 -1.56 12.78
C ASP A 284 23.77 -0.48 12.02
N ALA A 285 24.25 0.54 12.74
CA ALA A 285 25.16 1.52 12.18
C ALA A 285 26.54 0.88 11.85
N GLY A 286 27.19 1.44 10.85
CA GLY A 286 28.51 1.04 10.39
C GLY A 286 28.52 0.03 9.26
N TYR A 287 29.73 -0.36 8.89
CA TYR A 287 30.01 -1.33 7.84
C TYR A 287 30.16 -2.72 8.46
N SER A 288 29.25 -3.64 8.14
CA SER A 288 29.20 -4.97 8.75
C SER A 288 28.81 -6.04 7.74
N GLU A 289 29.39 -7.23 7.87
CA GLU A 289 28.96 -8.40 7.10
C GLU A 289 27.58 -8.92 7.49
N TYR A 290 27.07 -8.50 8.64
CA TYR A 290 25.71 -8.82 9.11
C TYR A 290 24.63 -7.92 8.51
N ASN A 291 25.02 -6.92 7.72
CA ASN A 291 24.14 -5.96 7.05
C ASN A 291 24.51 -5.89 5.57
N ARG A 292 23.87 -6.70 4.72
CA ARG A 292 24.16 -6.72 3.29
C ARG A 292 23.01 -7.35 2.48
N VAL A 293 23.06 -7.17 1.19
CA VAL A 293 22.24 -7.94 0.23
C VAL A 293 23.16 -8.75 -0.68
N THR A 294 22.82 -10.01 -0.90
CA THR A 294 23.53 -10.86 -1.87
C THR A 294 22.59 -11.33 -2.96
N VAL A 295 23.11 -11.40 -4.18
CA VAL A 295 22.42 -11.96 -5.34
C VAL A 295 23.17 -13.16 -5.83
N SER A 296 22.49 -14.31 -5.94
CA SER A 296 23.08 -15.59 -6.34
C SER A 296 22.64 -15.97 -7.75
N ASN A 297 23.56 -16.60 -8.50
CA ASN A 297 23.21 -17.25 -9.77
C ASN A 297 22.73 -18.70 -9.61
N GLN A 298 22.54 -19.17 -8.36
CA GLN A 298 22.04 -20.51 -8.10
C GLN A 298 20.54 -20.58 -8.43
N SER A 299 20.19 -21.39 -9.39
CA SER A 299 18.80 -21.68 -9.80
C SER A 299 18.77 -22.96 -10.61
N ASP A 300 17.68 -23.72 -10.55
CA ASP A 300 17.41 -24.84 -11.43
C ASP A 300 16.85 -24.39 -12.80
N ARG A 301 16.52 -23.10 -12.96
CA ARG A 301 16.15 -22.49 -14.23
C ARG A 301 17.39 -22.23 -15.09
N HIS A 302 17.27 -22.45 -16.39
CA HIS A 302 18.32 -22.10 -17.36
C HIS A 302 18.14 -20.70 -17.87
N GLY A 303 19.11 -19.83 -17.63
CA GLY A 303 19.03 -18.45 -18.09
C GLY A 303 20.14 -17.58 -17.50
N VAL A 304 19.81 -16.32 -17.25
CA VAL A 304 20.71 -15.36 -16.64
C VAL A 304 20.06 -14.67 -15.45
N VAL A 305 20.91 -14.31 -14.49
CA VAL A 305 20.61 -13.39 -13.41
C VAL A 305 21.30 -12.07 -13.72
N THR A 306 20.58 -10.97 -13.56
CA THR A 306 21.12 -9.61 -13.65
C THR A 306 21.05 -8.93 -12.31
N THR A 307 21.94 -7.97 -12.04
CA THR A 307 21.96 -7.16 -10.84
C THR A 307 22.61 -5.82 -11.12
N ASP A 308 22.20 -4.78 -10.41
CA ASP A 308 22.58 -3.41 -10.71
C ASP A 308 22.90 -2.67 -9.41
N ALA A 309 21.92 -2.12 -8.70
CA ALA A 309 22.10 -1.42 -7.45
C ALA A 309 21.15 -1.92 -6.35
N VAL A 310 21.51 -1.66 -5.09
CA VAL A 310 20.66 -1.88 -3.92
C VAL A 310 20.55 -0.58 -3.14
N ARG A 311 19.32 -0.18 -2.85
CA ARG A 311 18.97 1.01 -2.09
C ARG A 311 18.38 0.62 -0.74
N PHE A 312 18.85 1.26 0.32
CA PHE A 312 18.38 1.11 1.70
C PHE A 312 17.82 2.45 2.16
N GLY A 313 16.54 2.49 2.53
CA GLY A 313 15.85 3.68 3.02
C GLY A 313 15.16 4.51 1.94
N GLY A 314 14.25 5.37 2.37
CA GLY A 314 13.48 6.28 1.51
C GLY A 314 14.29 7.48 1.04
N GLY A 315 15.05 8.06 1.95
CA GLY A 315 15.90 9.23 1.69
C GLY A 315 15.15 10.56 1.62
N MET A 316 15.93 11.59 1.38
CA MET A 316 15.45 12.95 1.11
C MET A 316 15.15 13.11 -0.38
N GLY A 317 14.23 14.01 -0.70
CA GLY A 317 13.99 14.41 -2.09
C GLY A 317 15.25 15.00 -2.73
N ASN A 318 15.61 14.48 -3.90
CA ASN A 318 16.83 14.85 -4.62
C ASN A 318 16.58 15.30 -6.07
N ILE A 319 15.32 15.42 -6.46
CA ILE A 319 14.96 15.98 -7.77
C ILE A 319 14.90 17.50 -7.65
N GLU A 320 15.67 18.17 -8.49
CA GLU A 320 15.76 19.62 -8.53
C GLU A 320 14.69 20.21 -9.47
N ARG A 321 14.07 21.29 -9.00
CA ARG A 321 13.20 22.13 -9.83
C ARG A 321 13.70 23.57 -9.73
N PHE A 322 14.16 24.12 -10.86
CA PHE A 322 14.66 25.51 -10.98
C PHE A 322 15.74 25.87 -9.93
N GLY A 323 16.64 24.93 -9.64
CA GLY A 323 17.76 25.14 -8.70
C GLY A 323 17.45 24.78 -7.24
N GLU A 324 16.26 24.28 -6.93
CA GLU A 324 15.84 23.96 -5.57
C GLU A 324 15.23 22.55 -5.47
N THR A 325 15.55 21.83 -4.40
CA THR A 325 14.86 20.61 -3.99
C THR A 325 13.74 20.94 -2.99
N SER A 326 12.86 19.99 -2.73
CA SER A 326 11.78 20.17 -1.76
C SER A 326 12.26 20.39 -0.32
N GLY A 327 13.48 19.94 0.00
CA GLY A 327 13.99 19.89 1.38
C GLY A 327 13.25 18.90 2.28
N MET A 328 12.38 18.06 1.73
CA MET A 328 11.53 17.12 2.43
C MET A 328 11.97 15.67 2.19
N PRO A 329 11.64 14.72 3.09
CA PRO A 329 11.74 13.31 2.78
C PRO A 329 11.01 12.95 1.50
N ARG A 330 11.57 12.05 0.68
CA ARG A 330 10.99 11.63 -0.60
C ARG A 330 9.58 11.04 -0.43
N ALA A 331 9.29 10.40 0.68
CA ALA A 331 7.95 9.91 0.99
C ALA A 331 6.88 11.02 1.06
N LEU A 332 7.27 12.26 1.29
CA LEU A 332 6.38 13.42 1.35
C LEU A 332 6.26 14.17 0.01
N GLU A 333 7.10 13.84 -0.95
CA GLU A 333 7.02 14.40 -2.30
C GLU A 333 5.94 13.73 -3.15
N GLY A 334 5.49 14.43 -4.17
CA GLY A 334 4.59 13.91 -5.19
C GLY A 334 5.21 12.77 -6.01
N ALA A 335 4.36 12.00 -6.64
CA ALA A 335 4.74 10.85 -7.46
C ALA A 335 5.61 11.23 -8.66
N ARG A 336 5.50 12.46 -9.18
CA ARG A 336 6.31 12.96 -10.28
C ARG A 336 7.81 12.79 -10.00
N TYR A 337 8.25 13.18 -8.81
CA TYR A 337 9.66 13.16 -8.42
C TYR A 337 10.13 11.74 -8.14
N TYR A 338 9.28 10.94 -7.51
CA TYR A 338 9.55 9.52 -7.34
C TYR A 338 9.64 8.79 -8.69
N GLY A 339 8.78 9.11 -9.65
CA GLY A 339 8.82 8.52 -10.99
C GLY A 339 10.17 8.76 -11.68
N GLN A 340 10.69 9.99 -11.65
CA GLN A 340 12.02 10.30 -12.16
C GLN A 340 13.11 9.52 -11.40
N TRP A 341 13.09 9.54 -10.07
CA TRP A 341 14.03 8.81 -9.21
C TRP A 341 14.00 7.30 -9.44
N ALA A 342 12.83 6.75 -9.75
CA ALA A 342 12.62 5.33 -10.02
C ALA A 342 12.88 4.93 -11.47
N GLY A 343 13.50 5.78 -12.29
CA GLY A 343 13.91 5.44 -13.66
C GLY A 343 12.75 5.33 -14.65
N MET A 344 11.67 6.06 -14.42
CA MET A 344 10.60 6.13 -15.42
C MET A 344 11.01 7.01 -16.59
N PRO A 345 10.54 6.73 -17.82
CA PRO A 345 10.75 7.61 -18.96
C PRO A 345 10.16 9.00 -18.74
N TYR A 346 10.78 10.01 -19.37
CA TYR A 346 10.37 11.41 -19.22
C TYR A 346 8.88 11.64 -19.50
N ASN A 347 8.33 11.06 -20.54
CA ASN A 347 6.93 11.18 -20.89
C ASN A 347 5.96 10.52 -19.89
N VAL A 348 6.45 9.68 -18.98
CA VAL A 348 5.67 9.07 -17.91
C VAL A 348 5.56 10.00 -16.71
N TYR A 349 6.69 10.56 -16.23
CA TYR A 349 6.66 11.43 -15.06
C TYR A 349 6.50 12.91 -15.38
N SER A 350 6.65 13.31 -16.64
CA SER A 350 6.53 14.70 -17.09
C SER A 350 5.62 14.81 -18.32
N SER A 351 4.38 14.37 -18.18
CA SER A 351 3.35 14.37 -19.22
C SER A 351 2.96 15.78 -19.71
N LYS A 352 3.33 16.82 -18.97
CA LYS A 352 3.20 18.24 -19.30
C LYS A 352 4.54 18.91 -19.70
N GLU A 353 5.52 18.08 -20.06
CA GLU A 353 6.83 18.54 -20.57
C GLU A 353 7.56 19.49 -19.60
N GLY A 354 7.43 19.26 -18.27
CA GLY A 354 8.05 20.06 -17.22
C GLY A 354 7.42 21.43 -16.95
N ASN A 355 6.28 21.72 -17.57
CA ASN A 355 5.61 23.03 -17.45
C ASN A 355 4.53 23.09 -16.39
N ASP A 356 4.09 21.94 -15.89
CA ASP A 356 3.02 21.83 -14.88
C ASP A 356 3.24 20.58 -14.00
N ASP A 357 4.03 20.73 -12.94
CA ASP A 357 4.33 19.63 -12.02
C ASP A 357 3.08 19.13 -11.29
N TYR A 358 2.08 19.98 -11.08
CA TYR A 358 0.80 19.57 -10.51
C TYR A 358 0.05 18.62 -11.44
N GLY A 359 -0.07 18.96 -12.71
CA GLY A 359 -0.69 18.09 -13.72
C GLY A 359 0.11 16.82 -13.97
N ASP A 360 1.45 16.92 -13.96
CA ASP A 360 2.34 15.77 -14.06
C ASP A 360 2.14 14.80 -12.89
N ASP A 361 2.07 15.31 -11.65
CA ASP A 361 1.87 14.49 -10.45
C ASP A 361 0.53 13.74 -10.46
N ILE A 362 -0.53 14.36 -10.97
CA ILE A 362 -1.84 13.70 -11.11
C ILE A 362 -1.76 12.53 -12.11
N ASN A 363 -1.08 12.71 -13.23
CA ASN A 363 -1.05 11.73 -14.32
C ASN A 363 -0.06 10.58 -14.05
N VAL A 364 1.09 10.88 -13.44
CA VAL A 364 2.20 9.93 -13.31
C VAL A 364 1.81 8.67 -12.53
N ARG A 365 0.94 8.79 -11.54
CA ARG A 365 0.50 7.66 -10.72
C ARG A 365 -0.11 6.55 -11.58
N SER A 366 -1.00 6.93 -12.48
CA SER A 366 -1.62 6.02 -13.44
C SER A 366 -0.67 5.60 -14.56
N LEU A 367 0.15 6.53 -15.07
CA LEU A 367 1.10 6.23 -16.16
C LEU A 367 2.20 5.27 -15.72
N MET A 368 2.71 5.38 -14.49
CA MET A 368 3.63 4.40 -13.92
C MET A 368 2.99 3.00 -13.80
N THR A 369 1.73 2.95 -13.35
CA THR A 369 0.96 1.70 -13.28
C THR A 369 0.86 1.04 -14.65
N ASN A 370 0.51 1.81 -15.69
CA ASN A 370 0.40 1.31 -17.05
C ASN A 370 1.75 0.89 -17.65
N LEU A 371 2.82 1.65 -17.39
CA LEU A 371 4.17 1.27 -17.84
C LEU A 371 4.63 -0.04 -17.20
N LEU A 372 4.43 -0.20 -15.89
CA LEU A 372 4.80 -1.44 -15.22
C LEU A 372 3.94 -2.62 -15.71
N GLY A 373 2.62 -2.41 -15.86
CA GLY A 373 1.68 -3.45 -16.24
C GLY A 373 1.64 -3.78 -17.73
N GLY A 374 2.12 -2.87 -18.59
CA GLY A 374 2.07 -3.03 -20.02
C GLY A 374 2.83 -4.27 -20.52
N GLY A 375 2.24 -4.98 -21.49
CA GLY A 375 2.74 -6.25 -22.00
C GLY A 375 2.38 -7.46 -21.12
N SER A 376 1.67 -7.28 -20.01
CA SER A 376 1.10 -8.36 -19.21
C SER A 376 -0.25 -8.85 -19.78
N CYS A 377 -0.76 -9.95 -19.25
CA CYS A 377 -2.09 -10.44 -19.65
C CYS A 377 -3.23 -9.47 -19.33
N TYR A 378 -3.05 -8.58 -18.36
CA TYR A 378 -4.06 -7.56 -18.01
C TYR A 378 -3.96 -6.27 -18.84
N MET A 379 -2.78 -6.00 -19.44
CA MET A 379 -2.55 -4.84 -20.32
C MET A 379 -1.77 -5.24 -21.60
N PRO A 380 -2.34 -6.14 -22.43
CA PRO A 380 -1.58 -6.78 -23.52
C PRO A 380 -1.20 -5.86 -24.67
N ALA A 381 -1.91 -4.77 -24.89
CA ALA A 381 -1.69 -3.86 -26.02
C ALA A 381 -0.88 -2.61 -25.65
N ILE A 382 -0.45 -2.47 -24.40
CA ILE A 382 0.46 -1.41 -23.95
C ILE A 382 1.88 -1.98 -23.90
N GLU A 383 2.84 -1.27 -24.47
CA GLU A 383 4.25 -1.60 -24.26
C GLU A 383 4.67 -1.24 -22.83
N GLY A 384 5.34 -2.18 -22.13
CA GLY A 384 5.73 -1.94 -20.75
C GLY A 384 6.60 -3.04 -20.16
N ARG A 385 6.62 -3.11 -18.83
CA ARG A 385 7.55 -3.94 -18.05
C ARG A 385 6.96 -5.28 -17.58
N LYS A 386 5.79 -5.64 -18.08
CA LYS A 386 5.12 -6.95 -17.92
C LYS A 386 4.72 -7.36 -16.50
N VAL A 387 4.77 -6.47 -15.52
CA VAL A 387 4.28 -6.77 -14.16
C VAL A 387 2.76 -6.95 -14.22
N PRO A 388 2.20 -8.10 -13.82
CA PRO A 388 0.78 -8.38 -14.05
C PRO A 388 -0.12 -7.68 -13.01
N ILE A 389 -0.06 -6.33 -13.00
CA ILE A 389 -0.94 -5.50 -12.17
C ILE A 389 -2.37 -5.66 -12.67
N GLU A 390 -3.28 -6.04 -11.77
CA GLU A 390 -4.66 -6.35 -12.12
C GLU A 390 -5.71 -5.39 -11.53
N LEU A 391 -5.29 -4.51 -10.61
CA LEU A 391 -6.16 -3.55 -9.94
C LEU A 391 -5.37 -2.30 -9.56
N SER A 392 -6.00 -1.13 -9.61
CA SER A 392 -5.43 0.09 -9.03
C SER A 392 -6.42 0.84 -8.12
N LEU A 393 -5.89 1.48 -7.07
CA LEU A 393 -6.68 2.25 -6.11
C LEU A 393 -5.94 3.52 -5.70
N ALA A 394 -6.61 4.66 -5.83
CA ALA A 394 -6.22 5.93 -5.25
C ALA A 394 -7.02 6.18 -3.95
N VAL A 395 -6.32 6.36 -2.84
CA VAL A 395 -6.94 6.64 -1.54
C VAL A 395 -6.78 8.12 -1.22
N HIS A 396 -7.90 8.82 -1.18
CA HIS A 396 -8.00 10.25 -0.97
C HIS A 396 -8.82 10.59 0.28
N SER A 397 -8.88 11.86 0.61
CA SER A 397 -9.89 12.45 1.48
C SER A 397 -10.42 13.73 0.85
N ASP A 398 -11.74 13.86 0.80
CA ASP A 398 -12.43 14.90 0.06
C ASP A 398 -12.53 16.22 0.83
N ALA A 399 -12.95 17.23 0.14
CA ALA A 399 -13.38 18.51 0.67
C ALA A 399 -14.85 18.48 1.13
N GLY A 400 -15.25 19.52 1.84
CA GLY A 400 -16.61 19.75 2.28
C GLY A 400 -16.77 19.69 3.79
N TYR A 401 -17.75 20.42 4.30
CA TYR A 401 -18.01 20.52 5.73
C TYR A 401 -19.49 20.69 6.00
N ALA A 402 -19.92 20.20 7.16
CA ALA A 402 -21.27 20.45 7.65
C ALA A 402 -21.37 21.88 8.19
N LYS A 403 -22.36 22.64 7.69
CA LYS A 403 -22.52 24.07 8.04
C LYS A 403 -22.75 24.31 9.53
N ASP A 404 -23.29 23.35 10.25
CA ASP A 404 -23.48 23.39 11.70
C ASP A 404 -22.22 22.96 12.47
N GLY A 405 -21.19 22.38 11.76
CA GLY A 405 -19.98 21.85 12.36
C GLY A 405 -20.17 20.57 13.17
N GLU A 406 -21.34 19.92 13.10
CA GLU A 406 -21.68 18.73 13.89
C GLU A 406 -21.98 17.49 13.05
N GLY A 407 -22.46 17.68 11.80
CA GLY A 407 -22.81 16.59 10.90
C GLY A 407 -21.59 15.93 10.28
N LEU A 408 -21.65 14.59 10.07
CA LEU A 408 -20.67 13.86 9.29
C LEU A 408 -20.86 14.12 7.80
N ILE A 409 -19.78 14.24 7.06
CA ILE A 409 -19.79 14.24 5.59
C ILE A 409 -19.72 12.80 5.08
N GLY A 410 -18.73 12.02 5.51
CA GLY A 410 -18.58 10.60 5.15
C GLY A 410 -17.85 10.37 3.83
N SER A 411 -18.04 9.17 3.26
CA SER A 411 -17.24 8.65 2.15
C SER A 411 -17.95 8.76 0.80
N LEU A 412 -17.18 8.96 -0.27
CA LEU A 412 -17.62 8.82 -1.66
C LEU A 412 -16.60 8.05 -2.50
N SER A 413 -17.01 7.61 -3.68
CA SER A 413 -16.13 6.91 -4.60
C SER A 413 -16.29 7.43 -6.02
N ILE A 414 -15.23 7.34 -6.83
CA ILE A 414 -15.22 7.83 -8.22
C ILE A 414 -14.69 6.72 -9.13
N CYS A 415 -15.31 6.58 -10.29
CA CYS A 415 -14.86 5.73 -11.40
C CYS A 415 -15.00 6.49 -12.72
N THR A 416 -14.49 5.90 -13.81
CA THR A 416 -14.70 6.38 -15.19
C THR A 416 -15.08 5.19 -16.07
N THR A 417 -16.30 5.18 -16.59
CA THR A 417 -16.81 4.06 -17.41
C THR A 417 -16.78 4.32 -18.91
N LYS A 418 -16.79 5.57 -19.35
CA LYS A 418 -16.98 5.95 -20.78
C LYS A 418 -15.70 6.13 -21.60
N PHE A 419 -14.52 6.03 -20.99
CA PHE A 419 -13.25 6.19 -21.69
C PHE A 419 -12.91 4.94 -22.52
N ASN A 420 -12.24 5.09 -23.68
CA ASN A 420 -11.87 4.00 -24.61
C ASN A 420 -13.08 3.08 -24.96
N ASP A 421 -14.16 3.66 -25.43
CA ASP A 421 -15.41 2.95 -25.76
C ASP A 421 -15.90 2.03 -24.62
N GLY A 422 -15.68 2.44 -23.37
CA GLY A 422 -16.09 1.70 -22.19
C GLY A 422 -15.28 0.44 -21.92
N LYS A 423 -14.06 0.31 -22.48
CA LYS A 423 -13.22 -0.87 -22.33
C LYS A 423 -11.86 -0.55 -21.69
N LEU A 424 -11.34 -1.50 -20.94
CA LEU A 424 -9.97 -1.54 -20.48
C LEU A 424 -9.08 -2.19 -21.56
N ASN A 425 -7.76 -2.11 -21.39
CA ASN A 425 -6.80 -2.62 -22.37
C ASN A 425 -6.91 -4.13 -22.64
N SER A 426 -7.34 -4.91 -21.64
CA SER A 426 -7.66 -6.35 -21.77
C SER A 426 -8.93 -6.63 -22.58
N GLY A 427 -9.74 -5.61 -22.88
CA GLY A 427 -11.04 -5.74 -23.56
C GLY A 427 -12.24 -5.91 -22.61
N ILE A 428 -12.04 -6.08 -21.30
CA ILE A 428 -13.17 -6.11 -20.37
C ILE A 428 -13.82 -4.73 -20.21
N SER A 429 -15.08 -4.72 -19.80
CA SER A 429 -15.84 -3.49 -19.59
C SER A 429 -15.28 -2.65 -18.45
N ARG A 430 -15.18 -1.33 -18.63
CA ARG A 430 -14.87 -0.37 -17.55
C ARG A 430 -15.96 -0.33 -16.46
N MET A 431 -17.10 -0.96 -16.66
CA MET A 431 -18.06 -1.21 -15.59
C MET A 431 -17.48 -2.05 -14.44
N ALA A 432 -16.41 -2.83 -14.68
CA ALA A 432 -15.63 -3.46 -13.62
C ALA A 432 -15.05 -2.43 -12.62
N SER A 433 -14.62 -1.26 -13.10
CA SER A 433 -14.19 -0.15 -12.23
C SER A 433 -15.34 0.41 -11.39
N ARG A 434 -16.53 0.52 -11.96
CA ARG A 434 -17.73 0.95 -11.23
C ARG A 434 -18.13 -0.07 -10.17
N ASP A 435 -18.09 -1.36 -10.48
CA ASP A 435 -18.38 -2.44 -9.54
C ASP A 435 -17.37 -2.41 -8.36
N PHE A 436 -16.10 -2.14 -8.65
CA PHE A 436 -15.07 -1.98 -7.61
C PHE A 436 -15.30 -0.74 -6.75
N ALA A 437 -15.57 0.41 -7.36
CA ALA A 437 -15.87 1.67 -6.67
C ALA A 437 -17.10 1.55 -5.75
N ASP A 438 -18.18 0.88 -6.25
CA ASP A 438 -19.35 0.61 -5.43
C ASP A 438 -19.07 -0.34 -4.26
N ALA A 439 -18.27 -1.39 -4.49
CA ALA A 439 -17.88 -2.31 -3.43
C ALA A 439 -17.09 -1.62 -2.33
N LEU A 440 -16.12 -0.76 -2.70
CA LEU A 440 -15.34 0.04 -1.75
C LEU A 440 -16.25 0.91 -0.89
N LEU A 441 -17.08 1.73 -1.51
CA LEU A 441 -17.95 2.67 -0.83
C LEU A 441 -18.98 1.97 0.07
N SER A 442 -19.64 0.93 -0.45
CA SER A 442 -20.69 0.23 0.27
C SER A 442 -20.15 -0.56 1.47
N ASN A 443 -19.02 -1.28 1.29
CA ASN A 443 -18.43 -2.08 2.37
C ASN A 443 -17.80 -1.19 3.43
N GLU A 444 -17.13 -0.08 3.05
CA GLU A 444 -16.59 0.88 4.00
C GLU A 444 -17.69 1.44 4.91
N VAL A 445 -18.78 1.93 4.33
CA VAL A 445 -19.92 2.46 5.08
C VAL A 445 -20.53 1.41 5.98
N LEU A 446 -20.67 0.17 5.52
CA LEU A 446 -21.19 -0.94 6.31
C LEU A 446 -20.32 -1.24 7.52
N ASP A 447 -19.02 -1.39 7.31
CA ASP A 447 -18.05 -1.72 8.35
C ASP A 447 -17.93 -0.59 9.40
N LEU A 448 -17.88 0.66 8.94
CA LEU A 448 -17.79 1.82 9.81
C LEU A 448 -19.07 2.00 10.65
N LYS A 449 -20.26 1.84 10.04
CA LYS A 449 -21.53 1.87 10.79
C LYS A 449 -21.63 0.75 11.84
N TYR A 450 -21.12 -0.43 11.54
CA TYR A 450 -21.12 -1.52 12.50
C TYR A 450 -20.36 -1.14 13.78
N LYS A 451 -19.17 -0.54 13.62
CA LYS A 451 -18.31 -0.23 14.77
C LYS A 451 -18.61 1.12 15.42
N TYR A 452 -18.89 2.14 14.60
CA TYR A 452 -19.03 3.53 15.06
C TYR A 452 -20.47 4.04 15.04
N LYS A 453 -21.43 3.21 14.62
CA LYS A 453 -22.89 3.49 14.61
C LYS A 453 -23.34 4.47 13.56
N ASP A 454 -22.58 5.50 13.26
CA ASP A 454 -22.90 6.54 12.30
C ASP A 454 -21.79 6.72 11.28
N TRP A 455 -22.15 6.75 10.01
CA TRP A 455 -21.28 7.07 8.88
C TRP A 455 -22.11 7.30 7.63
N ASN A 456 -21.77 8.29 6.82
CA ASN A 456 -22.55 8.63 5.64
C ASN A 456 -21.98 7.99 4.36
N ARG A 457 -22.85 7.32 3.60
CA ARG A 457 -22.58 6.99 2.21
C ARG A 457 -22.97 8.19 1.36
N ARG A 458 -21.98 8.75 0.69
CA ARG A 458 -22.19 9.81 -0.30
C ARG A 458 -22.37 9.21 -1.70
N GLU A 459 -22.01 9.95 -2.70
CA GLU A 459 -22.18 9.60 -4.09
C GLU A 459 -21.14 8.59 -4.59
N LEU A 460 -21.49 7.82 -5.59
CA LEU A 460 -20.60 7.13 -6.49
C LEU A 460 -20.59 7.88 -7.82
N PHE A 461 -19.58 8.69 -8.05
CA PHE A 461 -19.49 9.48 -9.27
C PHE A 461 -18.84 8.72 -10.41
N ASP A 462 -19.43 8.84 -11.61
CA ASP A 462 -18.78 8.47 -12.86
C ASP A 462 -18.26 9.74 -13.53
N ARG A 463 -16.98 10.03 -13.31
CA ARG A 463 -16.37 11.30 -13.73
C ARG A 463 -15.03 11.06 -14.41
N ASN A 464 -14.66 11.99 -15.29
CA ASN A 464 -13.44 11.94 -16.07
C ASN A 464 -12.21 12.46 -15.28
N TYR A 465 -11.82 11.73 -14.22
CA TYR A 465 -10.59 12.00 -13.49
C TYR A 465 -9.42 11.19 -14.06
N SER A 466 -8.21 11.75 -14.03
CA SER A 466 -7.02 11.08 -14.56
C SER A 466 -6.72 9.75 -13.86
N GLU A 467 -6.90 9.68 -12.53
CA GLU A 467 -6.63 8.49 -11.72
C GLU A 467 -7.65 7.34 -11.89
N THR A 468 -8.77 7.60 -12.56
CA THR A 468 -9.78 6.57 -12.91
C THR A 468 -9.92 6.35 -14.40
N ARG A 469 -9.53 7.33 -15.22
CA ARG A 469 -9.56 7.24 -16.68
C ARG A 469 -8.32 6.57 -17.25
N LEU A 470 -7.12 7.00 -16.77
CA LEU A 470 -5.84 6.57 -17.36
C LEU A 470 -5.47 5.12 -17.01
N PRO A 471 -5.72 4.59 -15.79
CA PRO A 471 -5.40 3.18 -15.54
C PRO A 471 -6.16 2.26 -16.49
N GLU A 472 -5.46 1.27 -17.01
CA GLU A 472 -6.01 0.29 -17.96
C GLU A 472 -6.35 -1.05 -17.30
N VAL A 473 -6.53 -1.02 -15.99
CA VAL A 473 -7.10 -2.08 -15.15
C VAL A 473 -8.27 -1.53 -14.35
N PRO A 474 -9.12 -2.36 -13.74
CA PRO A 474 -10.16 -1.87 -12.82
C PRO A 474 -9.58 -0.91 -11.80
N SER A 475 -10.17 0.27 -11.69
CA SER A 475 -9.63 1.37 -10.90
C SER A 475 -10.71 2.21 -10.23
N ALA A 476 -10.40 2.77 -9.07
CA ALA A 476 -11.26 3.69 -8.35
C ALA A 476 -10.44 4.75 -7.60
N ILE A 477 -11.08 5.90 -7.34
CA ILE A 477 -10.72 6.80 -6.25
C ILE A 477 -11.69 6.52 -5.11
N LEU A 478 -11.16 6.37 -3.91
CA LEU A 478 -11.94 6.33 -2.69
C LEU A 478 -11.62 7.56 -1.85
N GLU A 479 -12.61 8.42 -1.72
CA GLU A 479 -12.59 9.57 -0.81
C GLU A 479 -13.10 9.10 0.54
N THR A 480 -12.20 8.77 1.42
CA THR A 480 -12.49 8.07 2.67
C THR A 480 -13.34 8.86 3.65
N MET A 481 -13.19 10.18 3.64
CA MET A 481 -13.91 11.13 4.49
C MET A 481 -13.63 12.56 4.03
N SER A 482 -14.20 13.56 4.69
CA SER A 482 -13.79 14.94 4.46
C SER A 482 -12.71 15.38 5.46
N HIS A 483 -11.51 15.73 4.95
CA HIS A 483 -10.44 16.33 5.76
C HIS A 483 -10.72 17.77 6.20
N GLN A 484 -11.78 18.38 5.67
CA GLN A 484 -12.24 19.73 6.04
C GLN A 484 -13.33 19.72 7.13
N ASN A 485 -13.88 18.56 7.44
CA ASN A 485 -14.98 18.43 8.39
C ASN A 485 -14.47 17.90 9.73
N PHE A 486 -14.63 18.70 10.80
CA PHE A 486 -14.14 18.31 12.12
C PHE A 486 -14.76 17.00 12.63
N PRO A 487 -16.09 16.76 12.52
CA PRO A 487 -16.67 15.47 12.89
C PRO A 487 -16.03 14.26 12.20
N ASP A 488 -15.71 14.37 10.90
CA ASP A 488 -15.00 13.32 10.16
C ASP A 488 -13.55 13.17 10.67
N MET A 489 -12.85 14.29 10.87
CA MET A 489 -11.46 14.27 11.33
C MET A 489 -11.27 13.80 12.77
N ARG A 490 -12.30 13.90 13.61
CA ARG A 490 -12.28 13.26 14.94
C ARG A 490 -12.09 11.74 14.84
N TYR A 491 -12.71 11.13 13.83
CA TYR A 491 -12.46 9.72 13.49
C TYR A 491 -11.13 9.58 12.76
N GLY A 492 -10.88 10.41 11.75
CA GLY A 492 -9.66 10.33 10.95
C GLY A 492 -8.36 10.43 11.74
N GLN A 493 -8.35 11.16 12.85
CA GLN A 493 -7.18 11.26 13.74
C GLN A 493 -7.10 10.14 14.79
N ASP A 494 -8.11 9.25 14.87
CA ASP A 494 -8.06 8.06 15.72
C ASP A 494 -7.34 6.90 15.01
N PRO A 495 -6.20 6.42 15.54
CA PRO A 495 -5.47 5.29 14.95
C PRO A 495 -6.30 4.00 14.84
N ASN A 496 -7.24 3.77 15.76
CA ASN A 496 -8.13 2.60 15.70
C ASN A 496 -9.14 2.72 14.55
N PHE A 497 -9.58 3.93 14.25
CA PHE A 497 -10.42 4.19 13.10
C PHE A 497 -9.65 3.98 11.80
N ARG A 498 -8.42 4.49 11.69
CA ARG A 498 -7.54 4.28 10.53
C ARG A 498 -7.31 2.80 10.26
N PHE A 499 -7.07 2.00 11.30
CA PHE A 499 -6.97 0.54 11.18
C PHE A 499 -8.27 -0.09 10.66
N THR A 500 -9.42 0.31 11.20
CA THR A 500 -10.74 -0.22 10.78
C THR A 500 -11.05 0.13 9.34
N LEU A 501 -10.78 1.36 8.94
CA LEU A 501 -10.93 1.84 7.58
C LEU A 501 -10.04 1.06 6.60
N ALA A 502 -8.75 0.95 6.91
CA ALA A 502 -7.80 0.18 6.09
C ALA A 502 -8.22 -1.30 5.99
N ARG A 503 -8.71 -1.90 7.08
CA ARG A 503 -9.21 -3.28 7.08
C ARG A 503 -10.43 -3.44 6.18
N SER A 504 -11.34 -2.47 6.16
CA SER A 504 -12.50 -2.49 5.27
C SER A 504 -12.08 -2.45 3.78
N ILE A 505 -11.13 -1.58 3.44
CA ILE A 505 -10.57 -1.50 2.09
C ILE A 505 -9.88 -2.82 1.72
N TYR A 506 -9.04 -3.36 2.61
CA TYR A 506 -8.37 -4.65 2.41
C TYR A 506 -9.37 -5.77 2.13
N LYS A 507 -10.41 -5.91 2.96
CA LYS A 507 -11.45 -6.93 2.80
C LYS A 507 -12.18 -6.79 1.47
N THR A 508 -12.42 -5.56 1.04
CA THR A 508 -13.07 -5.28 -0.22
C THR A 508 -12.21 -5.67 -1.41
N ILE A 509 -10.92 -5.31 -1.39
CA ILE A 509 -9.96 -5.73 -2.44
C ILE A 509 -9.86 -7.26 -2.49
N LEU A 510 -9.74 -7.91 -1.32
CA LEU A 510 -9.69 -9.37 -1.21
C LEU A 510 -10.90 -10.03 -1.88
N ARG A 511 -12.11 -9.57 -1.56
CA ARG A 511 -13.35 -10.08 -2.15
C ARG A 511 -13.42 -9.81 -3.64
N TYR A 512 -13.21 -8.56 -4.03
CA TYR A 512 -13.31 -8.14 -5.42
C TYR A 512 -12.36 -8.92 -6.33
N VAL A 513 -11.08 -9.04 -5.98
CA VAL A 513 -10.09 -9.77 -6.77
C VAL A 513 -10.45 -11.26 -6.89
N ASN A 514 -10.84 -11.89 -5.77
CA ASN A 514 -11.23 -13.31 -5.81
C ASN A 514 -12.53 -13.54 -6.60
N ASP A 515 -13.50 -12.64 -6.51
CA ASP A 515 -14.74 -12.69 -7.31
C ASP A 515 -14.45 -12.54 -8.80
N GLN A 516 -13.52 -11.64 -9.19
CA GLN A 516 -13.08 -11.48 -10.58
C GLN A 516 -12.50 -12.77 -11.17
N HIS A 517 -11.83 -13.59 -10.36
CA HIS A 517 -11.21 -14.85 -10.76
C HIS A 517 -12.04 -16.10 -10.41
N GLY A 518 -13.19 -15.94 -9.78
CA GLY A 518 -14.04 -17.06 -9.34
C GLY A 518 -13.37 -17.96 -8.29
N THR A 519 -12.49 -17.39 -7.45
CA THR A 519 -11.74 -18.09 -6.41
C THR A 519 -12.31 -17.87 -5.02
N SER A 520 -12.19 -18.86 -4.14
CA SER A 520 -12.60 -18.73 -2.74
C SER A 520 -11.55 -17.98 -1.93
N PHE A 521 -12.01 -17.23 -0.93
CA PHE A 521 -11.14 -16.43 -0.08
C PHE A 521 -11.45 -16.61 1.42
N MET A 522 -10.49 -16.22 2.24
CA MET A 522 -10.63 -16.07 3.69
C MET A 522 -10.03 -14.73 4.10
N VAL A 523 -10.65 -14.08 5.07
CA VAL A 523 -10.10 -12.84 5.64
C VAL A 523 -9.00 -13.21 6.64
N ALA A 524 -7.87 -12.49 6.61
CA ALA A 524 -6.78 -12.67 7.57
C ALA A 524 -7.27 -12.40 9.01
N PRO A 525 -6.73 -13.11 10.03
CA PRO A 525 -7.11 -12.92 11.42
C PRO A 525 -6.79 -11.52 11.95
N LEU A 526 -7.39 -11.16 13.08
CA LEU A 526 -6.94 -10.05 13.92
C LEU A 526 -5.71 -10.47 14.73
N ALA A 527 -4.92 -9.48 15.17
CA ALA A 527 -3.77 -9.73 16.02
C ALA A 527 -4.19 -10.42 17.33
N PRO A 528 -3.41 -11.40 17.83
CA PRO A 528 -3.65 -11.96 19.16
C PRO A 528 -3.55 -10.88 20.25
N ASN A 529 -4.22 -11.11 21.36
CA ASN A 529 -4.11 -10.27 22.55
C ASN A 529 -3.68 -11.09 23.79
N SER A 530 -3.65 -10.46 24.96
CA SER A 530 -3.27 -11.08 26.23
C SER A 530 -1.90 -11.79 26.15
N PHE A 531 -0.98 -11.27 25.34
CA PHE A 531 0.34 -11.87 25.18
C PHE A 531 1.12 -11.83 26.48
N CYS A 532 1.64 -12.97 26.94
CA CYS A 532 2.36 -13.13 28.19
C CYS A 532 3.59 -14.01 28.01
N VAL A 533 4.63 -13.75 28.80
CA VAL A 533 5.87 -14.53 28.89
C VAL A 533 6.07 -14.96 30.33
N ASP A 534 5.94 -16.24 30.61
CA ASP A 534 6.07 -16.84 31.95
C ASP A 534 7.32 -17.70 32.07
N HIS A 535 8.03 -17.58 33.18
CA HIS A 535 9.10 -18.49 33.55
C HIS A 535 8.49 -19.72 34.23
N VAL A 536 8.60 -20.89 33.59
CA VAL A 536 7.94 -22.12 34.05
C VAL A 536 8.88 -23.15 34.67
N GLY A 537 10.18 -22.95 34.59
CA GLY A 537 11.19 -23.75 35.29
C GLY A 537 12.55 -23.71 34.64
N LYS A 538 13.63 -23.73 35.43
CA LYS A 538 15.03 -23.60 34.96
C LYS A 538 15.16 -22.57 33.84
N GLU A 539 15.62 -22.97 32.67
CA GLU A 539 15.76 -22.15 31.46
C GLU A 539 14.49 -22.07 30.62
N THR A 540 13.40 -22.79 30.99
CA THR A 540 12.19 -22.88 30.17
C THR A 540 11.24 -21.73 30.44
N PHE A 541 10.83 -21.07 29.35
CA PHE A 541 9.80 -20.03 29.34
C PHE A 541 8.62 -20.47 28.49
N ARG A 542 7.43 -20.01 28.87
CA ARG A 542 6.19 -20.25 28.16
C ARG A 542 5.60 -18.93 27.65
N LEU A 543 5.38 -18.86 26.37
CA LEU A 543 4.63 -17.80 25.70
C LEU A 543 3.16 -18.23 25.63
N THR A 544 2.25 -17.34 25.97
CA THR A 544 0.79 -17.57 25.86
C THR A 544 0.10 -16.35 25.26
N TRP A 545 -1.01 -16.55 24.57
CA TRP A 545 -1.79 -15.50 23.94
C TRP A 545 -3.23 -15.96 23.73
N ASP A 546 -4.14 -15.01 23.51
CA ASP A 546 -5.53 -15.28 23.17
C ASP A 546 -5.82 -14.93 21.69
N ALA A 547 -6.68 -15.74 21.06
CA ALA A 547 -7.24 -15.43 19.76
C ALA A 547 -8.25 -14.27 19.87
N VAL A 548 -8.28 -13.40 18.87
CA VAL A 548 -9.27 -12.32 18.78
C VAL A 548 -10.28 -12.67 17.69
N ASP A 549 -11.54 -12.77 18.06
CA ASP A 549 -12.64 -12.96 17.12
C ASP A 549 -12.96 -11.65 16.38
N ASP A 550 -13.25 -11.77 15.08
CA ASP A 550 -13.82 -10.68 14.28
C ASP A 550 -15.30 -11.01 14.02
N PRO A 551 -16.24 -10.34 14.71
CA PRO A 551 -17.67 -10.66 14.60
C PRO A 551 -18.25 -10.34 13.22
N GLN A 552 -17.57 -9.51 12.42
CA GLN A 552 -17.96 -9.20 11.06
C GLN A 552 -17.44 -10.21 10.04
N GLU A 553 -16.45 -11.05 10.42
CA GLU A 553 -15.73 -11.91 9.48
C GLU A 553 -15.53 -13.33 10.04
N LEU A 554 -16.52 -14.18 9.85
CA LEU A 554 -16.50 -15.55 10.36
C LEU A 554 -15.34 -16.40 9.82
N THR A 555 -14.80 -16.03 8.63
CA THR A 555 -13.67 -16.73 8.01
C THR A 555 -12.32 -16.32 8.60
N SER A 556 -12.26 -15.26 9.42
CA SER A 556 -11.02 -14.69 9.94
C SER A 556 -10.44 -15.43 11.15
N LYS A 557 -11.05 -16.55 11.57
CA LYS A 557 -10.57 -17.33 12.71
C LYS A 557 -9.15 -17.85 12.48
N PRO A 558 -8.24 -17.70 13.45
CA PRO A 558 -6.91 -18.29 13.38
C PRO A 558 -6.95 -19.80 13.26
N THR A 559 -6.07 -20.36 12.43
CA THR A 559 -5.77 -21.80 12.34
C THR A 559 -4.39 -22.14 12.88
N GLY A 560 -3.59 -21.13 13.16
CA GLY A 560 -2.25 -21.22 13.74
C GLY A 560 -1.68 -19.83 14.04
N TYR A 561 -0.46 -19.81 14.50
CA TYR A 561 0.26 -18.61 14.91
C TYR A 561 1.72 -18.70 14.43
N ILE A 562 2.37 -17.53 14.34
CA ILE A 562 3.81 -17.46 14.11
C ILE A 562 4.42 -16.72 15.29
N VAL A 563 5.37 -17.37 15.94
CA VAL A 563 6.21 -16.76 16.98
C VAL A 563 7.49 -16.29 16.34
N TYR A 564 7.76 -15.00 16.42
CA TYR A 564 9.01 -14.38 15.99
C TYR A 564 9.90 -14.14 17.21
N THR A 565 11.17 -14.50 17.08
CA THR A 565 12.15 -14.38 18.16
C THR A 565 13.34 -13.53 17.69
N ALA A 566 13.81 -12.65 18.56
CA ALA A 566 15.09 -11.96 18.41
C ALA A 566 15.95 -12.22 19.65
N ILE A 567 17.26 -12.36 19.46
CA ILE A 567 18.21 -12.68 20.56
C ILE A 567 19.25 -11.56 20.66
N GLY A 568 19.38 -10.94 21.81
CA GLY A 568 20.24 -9.80 22.03
C GLY A 568 19.86 -8.62 21.14
N ASP A 569 20.84 -8.12 20.38
CA ASP A 569 20.64 -6.99 19.44
C ASP A 569 20.27 -7.43 18.01
N ALA A 570 20.10 -8.74 17.76
CA ALA A 570 19.70 -9.23 16.43
C ALA A 570 18.30 -8.77 16.05
N ASP A 571 18.00 -8.75 14.74
CA ASP A 571 16.63 -8.57 14.27
C ASP A 571 15.80 -9.83 14.53
N PHE A 572 14.49 -9.74 14.36
CA PHE A 572 13.60 -10.88 14.45
C PHE A 572 13.88 -11.89 13.33
N ASP A 573 13.84 -13.17 13.69
CA ASP A 573 13.91 -14.29 12.77
C ASP A 573 12.72 -14.31 11.79
N ASN A 574 12.67 -15.32 10.91
CA ASN A 574 11.54 -15.48 9.97
C ASN A 574 10.32 -16.20 10.59
N GLY A 575 10.36 -16.48 11.89
CA GLY A 575 9.27 -17.01 12.69
C GLY A 575 9.17 -18.53 12.72
N THR A 576 8.57 -19.03 13.80
CA THR A 576 8.23 -20.44 14.01
C THR A 576 6.72 -20.62 13.97
N TYR A 577 6.23 -21.50 13.08
CA TYR A 577 4.80 -21.78 12.94
C TYR A 577 4.28 -22.70 14.05
N ILE A 578 3.27 -22.28 14.77
CA ILE A 578 2.59 -23.01 15.84
C ILE A 578 1.17 -23.36 15.37
N ARG A 579 0.93 -24.63 15.13
CA ARG A 579 -0.38 -25.11 14.66
C ARG A 579 -1.37 -25.26 15.82
N SER A 580 -2.50 -24.56 15.75
CA SER A 580 -3.70 -24.78 16.61
C SER A 580 -3.46 -24.75 18.13
N LYS A 581 -2.40 -24.07 18.60
CA LYS A 581 -2.12 -23.88 20.02
C LYS A 581 -1.90 -22.40 20.32
N ASN A 582 -2.37 -21.96 21.46
CA ASN A 582 -2.22 -20.59 21.96
C ASN A 582 -1.05 -20.48 22.95
N SER A 583 -0.07 -21.35 22.81
CA SER A 583 1.13 -21.35 23.66
C SER A 583 2.33 -21.95 22.94
N TYR A 584 3.53 -21.50 23.35
CA TYR A 584 4.81 -22.02 22.87
C TYR A 584 5.81 -22.02 24.02
N GLU A 585 6.52 -23.12 24.23
CA GLU A 585 7.58 -23.26 25.22
C GLU A 585 8.92 -23.31 24.51
N LEU A 586 9.90 -22.62 25.10
CA LEU A 586 11.28 -22.61 24.62
C LEU A 586 12.26 -22.46 25.78
N GLU A 587 13.47 -22.94 25.55
CA GLU A 587 14.59 -22.78 26.50
C GLU A 587 15.39 -21.53 26.13
N LEU A 588 15.71 -20.67 27.11
CA LEU A 588 16.54 -19.48 26.91
C LEU A 588 17.97 -19.76 27.33
N GLU A 589 18.92 -19.34 26.50
CA GLU A 589 20.31 -19.34 26.86
C GLU A 589 20.57 -18.39 28.04
N PRO A 590 21.40 -18.80 29.03
CA PRO A 590 21.68 -17.98 30.18
C PRO A 590 22.29 -16.62 29.83
N ASN A 591 21.76 -15.56 30.44
CA ASN A 591 22.24 -14.17 30.30
C ASN A 591 22.08 -13.58 28.88
N MET A 592 21.29 -14.20 28.04
CA MET A 592 20.88 -13.65 26.75
C MET A 592 19.47 -13.05 26.87
N LEU A 593 19.30 -11.84 26.36
CA LEU A 593 18.00 -11.19 26.30
C LEU A 593 17.25 -11.66 25.05
N TYR A 594 16.04 -12.15 25.23
CA TYR A 594 15.15 -12.57 24.15
C TYR A 594 13.99 -11.61 24.01
N HIS A 595 13.56 -11.38 22.76
CA HIS A 595 12.39 -10.60 22.42
C HIS A 595 11.43 -11.46 21.60
N PHE A 596 10.13 -11.34 21.86
CA PHE A 596 9.09 -12.12 21.22
C PHE A 596 7.94 -11.27 20.77
N LYS A 597 7.36 -11.62 19.63
CA LYS A 597 6.05 -11.14 19.15
C LYS A 597 5.34 -12.29 18.47
N VAL A 598 4.00 -12.25 18.46
CA VAL A 598 3.17 -13.32 17.90
C VAL A 598 2.19 -12.74 16.90
N THR A 599 2.02 -13.43 15.78
CA THR A 599 0.95 -13.16 14.81
C THR A 599 0.01 -14.34 14.72
N ALA A 600 -1.23 -14.09 14.34
CA ALA A 600 -2.20 -15.12 14.02
C ALA A 600 -2.25 -15.34 12.51
N VAL A 601 -2.44 -16.60 12.07
CA VAL A 601 -2.54 -16.94 10.65
C VAL A 601 -3.74 -17.83 10.37
N ASN A 602 -4.28 -17.69 9.17
CA ASN A 602 -5.17 -18.64 8.52
C ASN A 602 -4.87 -18.69 7.02
N ARG A 603 -5.58 -19.46 6.25
CA ARG A 603 -5.35 -19.58 4.80
C ARG A 603 -5.52 -18.26 4.03
N GLY A 604 -6.18 -17.25 4.61
CA GLY A 604 -6.37 -15.92 4.04
C GLY A 604 -5.18 -14.96 4.23
N GLY A 605 -4.36 -15.21 5.25
CA GLY A 605 -3.20 -14.34 5.52
C GLY A 605 -2.73 -14.38 6.97
N GLU A 606 -1.85 -13.44 7.26
CA GLU A 606 -1.23 -13.19 8.57
C GLU A 606 -1.75 -11.88 9.18
N SER A 607 -1.96 -11.87 10.49
CA SER A 607 -2.36 -10.67 11.23
C SER A 607 -1.19 -9.69 11.44
N PHE A 608 -1.48 -8.50 11.97
CA PHE A 608 -0.48 -7.70 12.68
C PHE A 608 0.02 -8.46 13.91
N PRO A 609 1.26 -8.14 14.38
CA PRO A 609 1.81 -8.78 15.58
C PRO A 609 1.17 -8.24 16.87
N THR A 610 1.36 -9.00 17.95
CA THR A 610 1.27 -8.47 19.31
C THR A 610 2.34 -7.40 19.55
N GLU A 611 2.27 -6.74 20.72
CA GLU A 611 3.42 -6.02 21.25
C GLU A 611 4.63 -6.95 21.42
N VAL A 612 5.83 -6.35 21.51
CA VAL A 612 7.07 -7.08 21.79
C VAL A 612 7.22 -7.23 23.31
N LEU A 613 7.31 -8.47 23.77
CA LEU A 613 7.70 -8.79 25.15
C LEU A 613 9.08 -9.41 25.19
N SER A 614 9.74 -9.29 26.33
CA SER A 614 11.14 -9.73 26.50
C SER A 614 11.32 -10.61 27.73
N ALA A 615 12.30 -11.51 27.65
CA ALA A 615 12.73 -12.34 28.79
C ALA A 615 14.24 -12.49 28.83
N LEU A 616 14.78 -12.57 30.05
CA LEU A 616 16.16 -12.85 30.31
C LEU A 616 16.25 -13.89 31.44
N TYR A 617 16.93 -14.99 31.20
CA TYR A 617 17.22 -16.00 32.21
C TYR A 617 18.62 -15.81 32.80
N ASN A 618 18.69 -15.59 34.11
CA ASN A 618 19.96 -15.56 34.84
C ASN A 618 19.95 -16.67 35.90
N PRO A 619 20.73 -17.76 35.72
CA PRO A 619 20.75 -18.89 36.67
C PRO A 619 21.30 -18.53 38.06
N LYS A 620 21.95 -17.37 38.22
CA LYS A 620 22.44 -16.85 39.49
C LYS A 620 21.50 -15.88 40.18
N ALA A 621 20.37 -15.53 39.52
CA ALA A 621 19.38 -14.62 40.09
C ALA A 621 18.73 -15.23 41.35
N LYS A 622 18.58 -14.43 42.39
CA LYS A 622 17.88 -14.82 43.63
C LYS A 622 16.38 -14.49 43.59
N HIS A 623 16.01 -13.63 42.70
CA HIS A 623 14.61 -13.13 42.56
C HIS A 623 14.20 -13.06 41.10
N THR A 624 12.93 -13.25 40.86
CA THR A 624 12.30 -13.01 39.55
C THR A 624 11.65 -11.63 39.57
N VAL A 625 11.86 -10.85 38.53
CA VAL A 625 11.21 -9.55 38.31
C VAL A 625 10.25 -9.72 37.15
N MET A 626 8.98 -9.36 37.37
CA MET A 626 7.98 -9.27 36.31
C MET A 626 7.78 -7.80 35.92
N VAL A 627 7.82 -7.54 34.61
CA VAL A 627 7.50 -6.23 34.05
C VAL A 627 6.10 -6.28 33.46
N VAL A 628 5.20 -5.44 33.99
CA VAL A 628 3.84 -5.31 33.48
C VAL A 628 3.74 -4.02 32.69
N ASN A 629 3.49 -4.14 31.39
CA ASN A 629 3.17 -3.00 30.52
C ASN A 629 1.67 -2.70 30.62
N GLY A 630 1.31 -1.68 31.39
CA GLY A 630 -0.08 -1.24 31.58
C GLY A 630 -0.54 -0.13 30.62
N PHE A 631 0.32 0.31 29.70
CA PHE A 631 0.06 1.44 28.83
C PHE A 631 0.01 1.00 27.36
N HIS A 632 -1.18 0.63 26.89
CA HIS A 632 -1.45 0.30 25.49
C HIS A 632 -2.27 1.38 24.78
N ARG A 633 -2.30 2.57 25.37
CA ARG A 633 -3.18 3.60 24.86
C ARG A 633 -2.69 4.18 23.55
N VAL A 634 -3.45 3.89 22.51
CA VAL A 634 -3.37 4.57 21.21
C VAL A 634 -4.56 5.50 21.15
N SER A 635 -4.35 6.81 21.15
CA SER A 635 -5.40 7.82 21.21
C SER A 635 -5.27 8.87 20.13
N SER A 636 -6.42 9.44 19.75
CA SER A 636 -6.48 10.69 18.99
C SER A 636 -5.93 11.87 19.79
N PRO A 637 -5.61 13.00 19.13
CA PRO A 637 -5.27 14.24 19.82
C PRO A 637 -6.39 14.72 20.72
N ALA A 638 -6.06 15.58 21.71
CA ALA A 638 -7.05 16.26 22.53
C ALA A 638 -8.00 17.07 21.66
N ILE A 639 -9.29 16.99 21.99
CA ILE A 639 -10.36 17.59 21.21
C ILE A 639 -10.82 18.87 21.90
N ARG A 640 -10.92 19.96 21.13
CA ARG A 640 -11.58 21.19 21.54
C ARG A 640 -12.86 21.36 20.74
N ASN A 641 -14.01 21.30 21.41
CA ASN A 641 -15.31 21.49 20.78
C ASN A 641 -16.23 22.28 21.73
N THR A 642 -16.26 23.59 21.53
CA THR A 642 -17.03 24.56 22.30
C THR A 642 -18.00 25.32 21.36
N PRO A 643 -18.91 26.13 21.89
CA PRO A 643 -19.76 26.96 21.03
C PRO A 643 -19.01 27.94 20.11
N THR A 644 -17.76 28.27 20.45
CA THR A 644 -16.95 29.22 19.69
C THR A 644 -15.75 28.60 18.97
N GLU A 645 -15.27 27.44 19.42
CA GLU A 645 -14.05 26.81 18.91
C GLU A 645 -14.29 25.34 18.55
N GLN A 646 -13.65 24.89 17.49
CA GLN A 646 -13.70 23.48 17.07
C GLN A 646 -12.38 23.05 16.42
N GLY A 647 -11.78 21.97 16.89
CA GLY A 647 -10.50 21.46 16.39
C GLY A 647 -9.78 20.55 17.38
N PHE A 648 -8.44 20.49 17.25
CA PHE A 648 -7.56 19.70 18.12
C PHE A 648 -6.61 20.59 18.88
N ASP A 649 -6.40 20.27 20.16
CA ASP A 649 -5.42 20.93 21.01
C ASP A 649 -4.16 20.05 21.15
N LEU A 650 -3.22 20.27 20.23
CA LEU A 650 -1.99 19.48 20.14
C LEU A 650 -1.00 19.79 21.27
N ASP A 651 -1.18 20.92 21.98
CA ASP A 651 -0.36 21.26 23.15
C ASP A 651 -0.84 20.50 24.39
N GLU A 652 -2.15 20.22 24.49
CA GLU A 652 -2.71 19.43 25.58
C GLU A 652 -2.36 17.95 25.40
N ASP A 653 -2.65 17.37 24.22
CA ASP A 653 -2.29 15.99 23.86
C ASP A 653 -2.15 15.90 22.32
N PRO A 654 -0.96 15.66 21.79
CA PRO A 654 -0.77 15.51 20.35
C PRO A 654 -1.35 14.21 19.79
N GLY A 655 -1.74 13.26 20.65
CA GLY A 655 -2.17 11.93 20.23
C GLY A 655 -1.03 11.09 19.67
N VAL A 656 -1.37 10.00 19.01
CA VAL A 656 -0.42 9.14 18.30
C VAL A 656 -0.36 9.55 16.84
N THR A 657 0.78 10.11 16.45
CA THR A 657 1.14 10.29 15.05
C THR A 657 1.78 9.01 14.54
N TYR A 658 1.64 8.73 13.24
CA TYR A 658 2.34 7.62 12.63
C TYR A 658 3.65 8.11 12.02
N GLY A 659 4.75 7.50 12.45
CA GLY A 659 6.10 7.95 12.13
C GLY A 659 6.46 9.29 12.78
N PRO A 660 7.71 9.72 12.67
CA PRO A 660 8.16 10.95 13.29
C PRO A 660 7.56 12.16 12.55
N THR A 661 6.40 12.61 12.92
CA THR A 661 5.73 13.85 12.43
C THR A 661 4.89 13.77 11.17
N LEU A 662 4.76 12.62 10.51
CA LEU A 662 4.08 12.55 9.21
C LEU A 662 2.57 12.79 9.23
N GLY A 663 1.92 12.66 10.37
CA GLY A 663 0.49 12.99 10.52
C GLY A 663 0.21 14.48 10.66
N TRP A 664 1.24 15.32 10.93
CA TRP A 664 1.08 16.69 11.34
C TRP A 664 1.88 17.66 10.50
N VAL A 665 1.28 18.78 10.12
CA VAL A 665 1.92 19.88 9.36
C VAL A 665 2.16 21.09 10.26
N GLY A 666 2.21 20.90 11.53
CA GLY A 666 2.31 21.96 12.53
C GLY A 666 0.97 22.15 13.25
N ARG A 667 0.90 23.21 14.01
CA ARG A 667 -0.22 23.51 14.89
C ARG A 667 -1.37 24.14 14.12
N GLN A 668 -2.59 23.62 14.29
CA GLN A 668 -3.82 24.31 13.92
C GLN A 668 -4.20 25.27 15.04
N ILE A 669 -4.12 26.57 14.81
CA ILE A 669 -4.36 27.61 15.80
C ILE A 669 -5.69 28.34 15.63
N ASN A 670 -6.38 28.08 14.52
CA ASN A 670 -7.62 28.77 14.21
C ASN A 670 -8.81 27.80 14.26
N PHE A 671 -9.49 27.79 15.38
CA PHE A 671 -10.67 26.95 15.62
C PHE A 671 -11.97 27.76 15.65
N ASP A 672 -11.94 29.04 15.25
CA ASP A 672 -13.11 29.92 15.36
C ASP A 672 -14.21 29.46 14.37
N ARG A 673 -15.32 28.99 14.90
CA ARG A 673 -16.48 28.57 14.12
C ARG A 673 -17.03 29.68 13.20
N LYS A 674 -16.79 30.97 13.52
CA LYS A 674 -17.23 32.09 12.70
C LYS A 674 -16.47 32.19 11.38
N LEU A 675 -15.29 31.60 11.28
CA LEU A 675 -14.45 31.60 10.10
C LEU A 675 -14.74 30.42 9.16
N MET A 676 -15.63 29.50 9.54
CA MET A 676 -15.98 28.34 8.76
C MET A 676 -16.42 28.72 7.34
N GLY A 677 -15.67 28.26 6.33
CA GLY A 677 -15.92 28.52 4.92
C GLY A 677 -15.75 29.98 4.47
N LYS A 678 -15.06 30.81 5.23
CA LYS A 678 -14.92 32.24 4.93
C LYS A 678 -13.50 32.69 4.64
N GLU A 679 -12.50 32.03 5.20
CA GLU A 679 -11.10 32.41 5.10
C GLU A 679 -10.20 31.22 4.82
N VAL A 680 -9.09 31.48 4.11
CA VAL A 680 -8.05 30.48 3.85
C VAL A 680 -7.46 29.98 5.18
N GLY A 681 -7.46 28.66 5.38
CA GLY A 681 -7.05 28.01 6.62
C GLY A 681 -8.10 28.03 7.73
N GLY A 682 -9.30 28.54 7.46
CA GLY A 682 -10.45 28.40 8.35
C GLY A 682 -11.14 27.03 8.22
N LEU A 683 -12.11 26.75 9.10
CA LEU A 683 -12.91 25.52 9.00
C LEU A 683 -13.66 25.48 7.65
N GLY A 684 -13.52 24.37 6.93
CA GLY A 684 -14.13 24.18 5.61
C GLY A 684 -13.36 24.75 4.43
N ASP A 685 -12.13 25.21 4.63
CA ASP A 685 -11.22 25.62 3.55
C ASP A 685 -10.41 24.42 3.02
N SER A 686 -10.22 24.36 1.68
CA SER A 686 -9.49 23.29 0.99
C SER A 686 -8.34 23.77 0.14
#